data_51ac6b76980eb59023696dbad9ed1716
#
_entry.id   51ac6b76980eb59023696dbad9ed1716
#
_cell.length_a   1.000
_cell.length_b   1.000
_cell.length_c   1.000
_cell.angle_alpha   90.00
_cell.angle_beta   90.00
_cell.angle_gamma   90.00
#
_symmetry.space_group_name_H-M   'P 1'
#
loop_
_entity.id
_entity.type
_entity.pdbx_description
1 polymer ?
#
loop_
_entity_poly.entity_id
_entity_poly.type
_entity_poly.pdbx_seq_one_letter_code
_entity_poly.pdbx_strand_id
1 'polypeptide(L)'
;MPIHGLTAAEVESRRAAGLTNCPPRSPTKTTGEIVRDNICTYFNLVFLVLALMLLSVGSWLNMGFLGIVFWNTLIGIIQQLRAKKTIDELTLVSAHKVNCLRDGQWVELLSDELVQDDVVEFRAGEQIAADAVVLDGTAQANESLLTGEARPIAKNPGDGLRSGSFLAAGHCVARLTKVGAESYAAKLATEAKADGHKVVKGEMMRSLDKLIRAIGIALVPIGAALLYKQHWQLGVAMRGSVETTVAALIGMIPEGLYLLTSVALAVGMMRLARRRVLTQDMNCIETLARVDVLCVDKTGTITESTMQADEPVLLNENAPVTDILTAFYSGEEPDNDTARALCEKFGQGGSPWFAARNIPFNTAYKYSAKSFGAQGSYVVGAPDILAGARLAELRPVLDPLLAQGRRVLLLARCKGELPDPPARLDPDTLEFLALLPLQNRIRESAPETFAYFARQGVDVKVISGDDPRAVSHVAAQAGIRGADQWVDAAALKNDRELEKAAAHCTVFGRVTPEQKRKLVHALQKQGHTVAMTGDGVNDVLALKDADCGIAMASGAQAASQVAQLVLLDSDFGALPHVVAEGRRVINNIQRSASLFLVKNIFSVLLSVVSLVLPLTYPFLPLQLSLLSAATIGTPAFFLALEPNHEQVHGRFISNVLRAALPGGITDFLLVFLAQGFCFAFDLSSDYLGTISTIVVLTVGLMVLWGVCRPFNTWHWVLWGAMAVIGYGGALLLAPWLGLVKLDLGGTLVLVALLGLAGPTLFGVSMLNTRLHGAVGEVQDKVRRRREA
;
A
#
# COMPACT_ATOMS: atom_id res chain seq x y z
N MET A 1 -19.11 4.73 -43.25
CA MET A 1 -20.25 5.60 -42.87
C MET A 1 -19.70 6.68 -41.95
N PRO A 2 -20.16 7.93 -42.01
CA PRO A 2 -19.72 8.92 -41.04
C PRO A 2 -20.11 8.45 -39.64
N ILE A 3 -19.13 8.46 -38.72
CA ILE A 3 -19.36 8.09 -37.31
C ILE A 3 -20.04 9.28 -36.65
N HIS A 4 -21.27 9.09 -36.16
CA HIS A 4 -22.04 10.11 -35.44
C HIS A 4 -22.05 9.78 -33.95
N GLY A 5 -21.75 10.78 -33.12
CA GLY A 5 -21.90 10.72 -31.67
C GLY A 5 -23.36 11.00 -31.26
N LEU A 6 -23.68 10.74 -30.00
CA LEU A 6 -24.99 11.04 -29.44
C LEU A 6 -25.21 12.55 -29.31
N THR A 7 -26.46 12.97 -29.51
CA THR A 7 -26.90 14.34 -29.20
C THR A 7 -27.18 14.50 -27.70
N ALA A 8 -27.16 15.74 -27.20
CA ALA A 8 -27.44 16.03 -25.79
C ALA A 8 -28.82 15.48 -25.34
N ALA A 9 -29.85 15.51 -26.21
CA ALA A 9 -31.18 14.97 -25.92
C ALA A 9 -31.15 13.42 -25.78
N GLU A 10 -30.42 12.74 -26.65
CA GLU A 10 -30.24 11.27 -26.57
C GLU A 10 -29.45 10.84 -25.32
N VAL A 11 -28.42 11.61 -24.94
CA VAL A 11 -27.66 11.37 -23.69
C VAL A 11 -28.58 11.47 -22.48
N GLU A 12 -29.44 12.49 -22.42
CA GLU A 12 -30.38 12.68 -21.30
C GLU A 12 -31.42 11.56 -21.26
N SER A 13 -31.92 11.12 -22.42
CA SER A 13 -32.80 9.98 -22.51
C SER A 13 -32.21 8.70 -21.94
N ARG A 14 -30.90 8.44 -22.23
CA ARG A 14 -30.18 7.26 -21.70
C ARG A 14 -29.88 7.39 -20.21
N ARG A 15 -29.59 8.59 -19.72
CA ARG A 15 -29.45 8.87 -18.27
C ARG A 15 -30.77 8.60 -17.54
N ALA A 16 -31.88 9.08 -18.06
CA ALA A 16 -33.21 8.86 -17.50
C ALA A 16 -33.60 7.36 -17.49
N ALA A 17 -33.15 6.60 -18.49
CA ALA A 17 -33.30 5.14 -18.55
C ALA A 17 -32.35 4.36 -17.63
N GLY A 18 -31.41 5.03 -16.92
CA GLY A 18 -30.44 4.38 -16.07
C GLY A 18 -29.29 3.69 -16.82
N LEU A 19 -29.12 3.98 -18.12
CA LEU A 19 -28.09 3.39 -18.99
C LEU A 19 -26.78 4.17 -18.90
N THR A 20 -26.28 4.37 -17.66
CA THR A 20 -25.05 5.10 -17.34
C THR A 20 -23.94 4.16 -16.95
N ASN A 21 -22.69 4.55 -17.22
CA ASN A 21 -21.52 3.77 -16.84
C ASN A 21 -21.09 4.00 -15.38
N CYS A 22 -22.05 4.40 -14.52
CA CYS A 22 -21.79 4.50 -13.10
C CYS A 22 -21.47 3.13 -12.52
N PRO A 23 -20.34 2.98 -11.80
CA PRO A 23 -20.06 1.74 -11.10
C PRO A 23 -21.13 1.47 -10.06
N PRO A 24 -21.55 0.21 -9.85
CA PRO A 24 -22.65 -0.13 -8.95
C PRO A 24 -22.38 0.21 -7.48
N ARG A 25 -21.15 0.56 -7.10
CA ARG A 25 -20.77 1.08 -5.78
C ARG A 25 -19.51 1.93 -5.87
N SER A 26 -19.49 3.04 -5.10
CA SER A 26 -18.27 3.80 -4.85
C SER A 26 -17.17 2.90 -4.27
N PRO A 27 -15.89 3.05 -4.63
CA PRO A 27 -14.78 2.33 -4.01
C PRO A 27 -14.67 2.62 -2.51
N THR A 28 -15.19 3.75 -2.04
CA THR A 28 -15.20 4.14 -0.61
C THR A 28 -16.52 3.77 0.05
N LYS A 29 -16.48 3.43 1.36
CA LYS A 29 -17.66 3.16 2.17
C LYS A 29 -18.59 4.38 2.19
N THR A 30 -19.89 4.15 2.16
CA THR A 30 -20.89 5.22 2.34
C THR A 30 -20.86 5.76 3.78
N THR A 31 -21.33 6.99 3.96
CA THR A 31 -21.46 7.61 5.31
C THR A 31 -22.28 6.73 6.25
N GLY A 32 -23.38 6.15 5.77
CA GLY A 32 -24.22 5.25 6.55
C GLY A 32 -23.51 3.95 6.94
N GLU A 33 -22.72 3.37 6.05
CA GLU A 33 -21.91 2.18 6.35
C GLU A 33 -20.82 2.49 7.39
N ILE A 34 -20.17 3.65 7.31
CA ILE A 34 -19.16 4.06 8.30
C ILE A 34 -19.80 4.19 9.69
N VAL A 35 -20.95 4.84 9.79
CA VAL A 35 -21.67 5.00 11.07
C VAL A 35 -22.10 3.64 11.62
N ARG A 36 -22.75 2.81 10.79
CA ARG A 36 -23.19 1.47 11.18
C ARG A 36 -22.02 0.59 11.63
N ASP A 37 -20.93 0.56 10.88
CA ASP A 37 -19.77 -0.29 11.18
C ASP A 37 -19.04 0.12 12.48
N ASN A 38 -19.13 1.38 12.90
CA ASN A 38 -18.58 1.84 14.17
C ASN A 38 -19.55 1.64 15.36
N ILE A 39 -20.86 1.72 15.14
CA ILE A 39 -21.88 1.51 16.19
C ILE A 39 -22.15 0.01 16.39
N CYS A 40 -22.41 -0.73 15.32
CA CYS A 40 -22.82 -2.14 15.37
C CYS A 40 -21.60 -3.09 15.42
N THR A 41 -20.66 -2.85 16.31
CA THR A 41 -19.54 -3.78 16.54
C THR A 41 -19.95 -4.88 17.51
N TYR A 42 -19.31 -6.06 17.42
CA TYR A 42 -19.51 -7.15 18.37
C TYR A 42 -19.29 -6.68 19.83
N PHE A 43 -18.24 -5.91 20.10
CA PHE A 43 -17.96 -5.45 21.44
C PHE A 43 -18.96 -4.39 21.94
N ASN A 44 -19.46 -3.51 21.08
CA ASN A 44 -20.50 -2.58 21.49
C ASN A 44 -21.80 -3.32 21.91
N LEU A 45 -22.12 -4.43 21.23
CA LEU A 45 -23.23 -5.31 21.65
C LEU A 45 -22.93 -5.95 22.99
N VAL A 46 -21.72 -6.46 23.22
CA VAL A 46 -21.32 -7.01 24.55
C VAL A 46 -21.41 -5.94 25.62
N PHE A 47 -20.89 -4.73 25.39
CA PHE A 47 -21.00 -3.61 26.33
C PHE A 47 -22.45 -3.25 26.66
N LEU A 48 -23.35 -3.30 25.69
CA LEU A 48 -24.77 -3.08 25.91
C LEU A 48 -25.35 -4.16 26.84
N VAL A 49 -25.01 -5.42 26.62
CA VAL A 49 -25.46 -6.53 27.51
C VAL A 49 -24.91 -6.33 28.92
N LEU A 50 -23.62 -6.01 29.07
CA LEU A 50 -23.01 -5.78 30.36
C LEU A 50 -23.64 -4.57 31.09
N ALA A 51 -23.99 -3.51 30.37
CA ALA A 51 -24.70 -2.38 30.92
C ALA A 51 -26.12 -2.75 31.42
N LEU A 52 -26.84 -3.56 30.64
CA LEU A 52 -28.16 -4.05 31.06
C LEU A 52 -28.06 -4.96 32.31
N MET A 53 -27.02 -5.77 32.43
CA MET A 53 -26.76 -6.56 33.65
C MET A 53 -26.53 -5.65 34.87
N LEU A 54 -25.71 -4.60 34.75
CA LEU A 54 -25.49 -3.63 35.86
C LEU A 54 -26.76 -2.85 36.19
N LEU A 55 -27.56 -2.50 35.19
CA LEU A 55 -28.82 -1.80 35.38
C LEU A 55 -29.81 -2.67 36.14
N SER A 56 -29.89 -3.98 35.86
CA SER A 56 -30.81 -4.93 36.50
C SER A 56 -30.58 -5.07 38.01
N VAL A 57 -29.34 -4.80 38.47
CA VAL A 57 -28.96 -4.87 39.90
C VAL A 57 -28.84 -3.47 40.55
N GLY A 58 -29.25 -2.40 39.84
CA GLY A 58 -29.23 -1.02 40.37
C GLY A 58 -27.82 -0.42 40.48
N SER A 59 -26.83 -0.93 39.70
CA SER A 59 -25.43 -0.49 39.77
C SER A 59 -25.11 0.52 38.67
N TRP A 60 -25.87 1.59 38.55
CA TRP A 60 -25.73 2.54 37.47
C TRP A 60 -24.42 3.35 37.45
N LEU A 61 -23.77 3.56 38.61
CA LEU A 61 -22.46 4.22 38.69
C LEU A 61 -21.36 3.43 37.98
N ASN A 62 -21.43 2.11 38.03
CA ASN A 62 -20.46 1.21 37.36
C ASN A 62 -20.63 1.16 35.84
N MET A 63 -21.59 1.88 35.25
CA MET A 63 -21.77 2.02 33.81
C MET A 63 -20.86 3.10 33.19
N GLY A 64 -19.93 3.71 33.94
CA GLY A 64 -19.02 4.77 33.46
C GLY A 64 -18.18 4.38 32.24
N PHE A 65 -17.93 3.08 32.01
CA PHE A 65 -17.26 2.60 30.81
C PHE A 65 -18.02 2.93 29.50
N LEU A 66 -19.36 3.10 29.55
CA LEU A 66 -20.14 3.50 28.38
C LEU A 66 -19.73 4.88 27.87
N GLY A 67 -19.29 5.79 28.76
CA GLY A 67 -18.73 7.07 28.34
C GLY A 67 -17.50 6.90 27.46
N ILE A 68 -16.61 5.97 27.80
CA ILE A 68 -15.41 5.65 27.00
C ILE A 68 -15.83 5.06 25.66
N VAL A 69 -16.78 4.12 25.64
CA VAL A 69 -17.30 3.51 24.41
C VAL A 69 -17.94 4.56 23.49
N PHE A 70 -18.75 5.47 24.07
CA PHE A 70 -19.37 6.56 23.31
C PHE A 70 -18.33 7.47 22.65
N TRP A 71 -17.36 7.97 23.42
CA TRP A 71 -16.32 8.85 22.88
C TRP A 71 -15.44 8.14 21.84
N ASN A 72 -15.06 6.90 22.07
CA ASN A 72 -14.32 6.09 21.13
C ASN A 72 -15.08 5.95 19.79
N THR A 73 -16.37 5.60 19.86
CA THR A 73 -17.22 5.46 18.67
C THR A 73 -17.34 6.79 17.92
N LEU A 74 -17.60 7.89 18.63
CA LEU A 74 -17.73 9.23 18.03
C LEU A 74 -16.44 9.70 17.36
N ILE A 75 -15.29 9.55 18.02
CA ILE A 75 -13.98 9.89 17.46
C ILE A 75 -13.72 9.05 16.20
N GLY A 76 -14.04 7.75 16.23
CA GLY A 76 -13.89 6.86 15.08
C GLY A 76 -14.70 7.28 13.86
N ILE A 77 -15.97 7.61 14.08
CA ILE A 77 -16.86 8.10 13.00
C ILE A 77 -16.31 9.41 12.42
N ILE A 78 -15.99 10.41 13.26
CA ILE A 78 -15.50 11.71 12.78
C ILE A 78 -14.22 11.54 11.96
N GLN A 79 -13.28 10.72 12.42
CA GLN A 79 -11.99 10.55 11.74
C GLN A 79 -12.14 9.78 10.43
N GLN A 80 -12.96 8.74 10.39
CA GLN A 80 -13.24 8.00 9.15
C GLN A 80 -13.98 8.85 8.12
N LEU A 81 -14.92 9.72 8.54
CA LEU A 81 -15.59 10.65 7.64
C LEU A 81 -14.63 11.70 7.06
N ARG A 82 -13.71 12.23 7.88
CA ARG A 82 -12.67 13.16 7.40
C ARG A 82 -11.72 12.46 6.40
N ALA A 83 -11.29 11.25 6.71
CA ALA A 83 -10.44 10.48 5.81
C ALA A 83 -11.14 10.19 4.48
N LYS A 84 -12.42 9.77 4.54
CA LYS A 84 -13.25 9.56 3.35
C LYS A 84 -13.29 10.81 2.47
N LYS A 85 -13.61 11.96 3.03
CA LYS A 85 -13.68 13.22 2.27
C LYS A 85 -12.39 13.53 1.52
N THR A 86 -11.23 13.38 2.20
CA THR A 86 -9.93 13.64 1.58
C THR A 86 -9.60 12.64 0.46
N ILE A 87 -9.96 11.38 0.63
CA ILE A 87 -9.75 10.33 -0.38
C ILE A 87 -10.66 10.57 -1.59
N ASP A 88 -11.94 10.87 -1.35
CA ASP A 88 -12.91 11.14 -2.43
C ASP A 88 -12.45 12.35 -3.27
N GLU A 89 -11.97 13.43 -2.66
CA GLU A 89 -11.41 14.60 -3.36
C GLU A 89 -10.21 14.23 -4.25
N LEU A 90 -9.31 13.36 -3.81
CA LEU A 90 -8.15 12.93 -4.60
C LEU A 90 -8.50 11.91 -5.69
N THR A 91 -9.48 11.05 -5.44
CA THR A 91 -9.96 10.09 -6.43
C THR A 91 -10.58 10.82 -7.63
N LEU A 92 -11.25 11.95 -7.41
CA LEU A 92 -11.75 12.81 -8.49
C LEU A 92 -10.62 13.39 -9.35
N VAL A 93 -9.46 13.70 -8.76
CA VAL A 93 -8.31 14.22 -9.50
C VAL A 93 -7.66 13.15 -10.39
N SER A 94 -7.72 11.90 -9.96
CA SER A 94 -7.17 10.74 -10.69
C SER A 94 -8.22 9.99 -11.51
N ALA A 95 -9.45 10.53 -11.62
CA ALA A 95 -10.54 9.87 -12.31
C ALA A 95 -10.24 9.70 -13.81
N HIS A 96 -10.63 8.54 -14.32
CA HIS A 96 -10.40 8.13 -15.69
C HIS A 96 -11.22 8.99 -16.66
N LYS A 97 -10.55 9.66 -17.58
CA LYS A 97 -11.15 10.44 -18.64
C LYS A 97 -11.06 9.69 -19.96
N VAL A 98 -12.08 9.82 -20.77
CA VAL A 98 -12.21 9.15 -22.08
C VAL A 98 -12.65 10.18 -23.13
N ASN A 99 -12.03 10.17 -24.30
CA ASN A 99 -12.46 10.95 -25.43
C ASN A 99 -13.77 10.39 -26.00
N CYS A 100 -14.84 11.17 -25.92
CA CYS A 100 -16.17 10.79 -26.38
C CYS A 100 -16.67 11.77 -27.45
N LEU A 101 -17.23 11.25 -28.52
CA LEU A 101 -17.85 12.03 -29.59
C LEU A 101 -19.31 12.32 -29.22
N ARG A 102 -19.63 13.60 -28.93
CA ARG A 102 -21.01 14.07 -28.68
C ARG A 102 -21.28 15.34 -29.48
N ASP A 103 -22.49 15.48 -30.01
CA ASP A 103 -22.90 16.62 -30.85
C ASP A 103 -21.91 16.92 -32.00
N GLY A 104 -21.24 15.89 -32.53
CA GLY A 104 -20.24 16.00 -33.59
C GLY A 104 -18.87 16.52 -33.15
N GLN A 105 -18.61 16.70 -31.85
CA GLN A 105 -17.34 17.15 -31.29
C GLN A 105 -16.75 16.11 -30.34
N TRP A 106 -15.42 15.97 -30.34
CA TRP A 106 -14.71 15.18 -29.37
C TRP A 106 -14.59 15.94 -28.05
N VAL A 107 -15.12 15.36 -26.98
CA VAL A 107 -15.12 15.93 -25.63
C VAL A 107 -14.51 14.93 -24.66
N GLU A 108 -13.62 15.38 -23.80
CA GLU A 108 -13.05 14.58 -22.74
C GLU A 108 -14.04 14.48 -21.56
N LEU A 109 -14.55 13.30 -21.28
CA LEU A 109 -15.54 13.01 -20.22
C LEU A 109 -14.95 12.04 -19.20
N LEU A 110 -15.46 12.11 -17.96
CA LEU A 110 -15.17 11.08 -16.96
C LEU A 110 -15.84 9.74 -17.36
N SER A 111 -15.19 8.63 -17.03
CA SER A 111 -15.71 7.29 -17.36
C SER A 111 -17.11 7.02 -16.81
N ASP A 112 -17.49 7.61 -15.68
CA ASP A 112 -18.80 7.48 -15.03
C ASP A 112 -19.88 8.38 -15.66
N GLU A 113 -19.50 9.38 -16.46
CA GLU A 113 -20.41 10.22 -17.22
C GLU A 113 -20.83 9.63 -18.57
N LEU A 114 -20.18 8.53 -18.98
CA LEU A 114 -20.50 7.81 -20.21
C LEU A 114 -21.86 7.12 -20.12
N VAL A 115 -22.53 7.05 -21.27
CA VAL A 115 -23.82 6.33 -21.40
C VAL A 115 -23.74 5.26 -22.48
N GLN A 116 -24.71 4.36 -22.50
CA GLN A 116 -24.80 3.35 -23.57
C GLN A 116 -24.92 4.04 -24.94
N ASP A 117 -24.30 3.44 -25.95
CA ASP A 117 -24.20 3.92 -27.34
C ASP A 117 -23.29 5.16 -27.54
N ASP A 118 -22.65 5.69 -26.51
CA ASP A 118 -21.58 6.67 -26.69
C ASP A 118 -20.49 6.11 -27.62
N VAL A 119 -19.96 7.00 -28.49
CA VAL A 119 -18.82 6.70 -29.33
C VAL A 119 -17.56 7.25 -28.68
N VAL A 120 -16.60 6.39 -28.41
CA VAL A 120 -15.40 6.71 -27.67
C VAL A 120 -14.15 6.33 -28.46
N GLU A 121 -13.09 7.08 -28.27
CA GLU A 121 -11.75 6.77 -28.79
C GLU A 121 -10.92 6.12 -27.69
N PHE A 122 -10.29 4.99 -27.98
CA PHE A 122 -9.33 4.32 -27.10
C PHE A 122 -7.96 4.29 -27.75
N ARG A 123 -6.91 4.59 -26.96
CA ARG A 123 -5.51 4.60 -27.36
C ARG A 123 -4.67 3.59 -26.58
N ALA A 124 -3.49 3.28 -27.07
CA ALA A 124 -2.55 2.42 -26.37
C ALA A 124 -2.27 2.91 -24.94
N GLY A 125 -2.34 2.01 -23.95
CA GLY A 125 -2.19 2.31 -22.54
C GLY A 125 -3.50 2.64 -21.80
N GLU A 126 -4.60 2.90 -22.54
CA GLU A 126 -5.89 3.22 -21.93
C GLU A 126 -6.68 1.95 -21.60
N GLN A 127 -7.44 2.03 -20.53
CA GLN A 127 -8.35 0.97 -20.14
C GLN A 127 -9.71 1.14 -20.83
N ILE A 128 -10.31 0.02 -21.22
CA ILE A 128 -11.65 -0.02 -21.81
C ILE A 128 -12.67 0.19 -20.69
N ALA A 129 -13.33 1.37 -20.71
CA ALA A 129 -14.20 1.84 -19.65
C ALA A 129 -15.52 1.04 -19.54
N ALA A 130 -16.04 0.56 -20.65
CA ALA A 130 -17.26 -0.22 -20.76
C ALA A 130 -17.17 -1.21 -21.92
N ASP A 131 -18.05 -2.21 -21.99
CA ASP A 131 -18.06 -3.13 -23.13
C ASP A 131 -18.40 -2.35 -24.40
N ALA A 132 -17.63 -2.55 -25.48
CA ALA A 132 -17.76 -1.78 -26.71
C ALA A 132 -17.56 -2.66 -27.95
N VAL A 133 -17.94 -2.12 -29.13
CA VAL A 133 -17.65 -2.71 -30.45
C VAL A 133 -16.84 -1.71 -31.24
N VAL A 134 -15.72 -2.17 -31.82
CA VAL A 134 -14.85 -1.35 -32.67
C VAL A 134 -15.61 -0.92 -33.93
N LEU A 135 -15.62 0.38 -34.20
CA LEU A 135 -16.21 0.97 -35.41
C LEU A 135 -15.17 1.26 -36.47
N ASP A 136 -13.99 1.74 -36.04
CA ASP A 136 -12.91 2.13 -36.93
C ASP A 136 -11.54 1.99 -36.24
N GLY A 137 -10.49 1.83 -37.04
CA GLY A 137 -9.14 1.62 -36.52
C GLY A 137 -8.82 0.16 -36.22
N THR A 138 -7.58 -0.09 -35.79
CA THR A 138 -7.08 -1.43 -35.41
C THR A 138 -6.29 -1.31 -34.12
N ALA A 139 -6.53 -2.22 -33.20
CA ALA A 139 -5.89 -2.19 -31.89
C ALA A 139 -5.55 -3.61 -31.40
N GLN A 140 -4.64 -3.71 -30.46
CA GLN A 140 -4.34 -4.94 -29.74
C GLN A 140 -4.83 -4.79 -28.30
N ALA A 141 -5.90 -5.52 -27.95
CA ALA A 141 -6.45 -5.53 -26.60
C ALA A 141 -5.80 -6.62 -25.74
N ASN A 142 -5.39 -6.28 -24.55
CA ASN A 142 -4.89 -7.23 -23.55
C ASN A 142 -5.99 -7.49 -22.52
N GLU A 143 -6.50 -8.72 -22.52
CA GLU A 143 -7.58 -9.18 -21.63
C GLU A 143 -7.03 -9.92 -20.38
N SER A 144 -5.72 -9.84 -20.10
CA SER A 144 -5.06 -10.61 -19.03
C SER A 144 -5.59 -10.32 -17.62
N LEU A 145 -6.09 -9.11 -17.37
CA LEU A 145 -6.72 -8.75 -16.10
C LEU A 145 -8.03 -9.52 -15.86
N LEU A 146 -8.67 -9.98 -16.93
CA LEU A 146 -9.95 -10.69 -16.89
C LEU A 146 -9.76 -12.20 -17.00
N THR A 147 -8.89 -12.65 -17.92
CA THR A 147 -8.72 -14.06 -18.29
C THR A 147 -7.45 -14.71 -17.72
N GLY A 148 -6.49 -13.90 -17.29
CA GLY A 148 -5.15 -14.35 -16.87
C GLY A 148 -4.18 -14.61 -18.04
N GLU A 149 -4.64 -14.53 -19.31
CA GLU A 149 -3.81 -14.76 -20.49
C GLU A 149 -3.13 -13.47 -20.95
N ALA A 150 -1.79 -13.46 -20.99
CA ALA A 150 -1.00 -12.26 -21.25
C ALA A 150 -0.88 -11.88 -22.73
N ARG A 151 -1.36 -12.71 -23.68
CA ARG A 151 -1.23 -12.43 -25.12
C ARG A 151 -2.24 -11.38 -25.57
N PRO A 152 -1.81 -10.26 -26.17
CA PRO A 152 -2.72 -9.30 -26.78
C PRO A 152 -3.49 -9.92 -27.95
N ILE A 153 -4.77 -9.59 -28.04
CA ILE A 153 -5.70 -10.05 -29.09
C ILE A 153 -5.90 -8.90 -30.07
N ALA A 154 -5.66 -9.14 -31.36
CA ALA A 154 -5.94 -8.15 -32.39
C ALA A 154 -7.47 -7.91 -32.49
N LYS A 155 -7.87 -6.64 -32.56
CA LYS A 155 -9.26 -6.18 -32.67
C LYS A 155 -9.39 -5.32 -33.93
N ASN A 156 -10.31 -5.71 -34.79
CA ASN A 156 -10.63 -5.02 -36.03
C ASN A 156 -12.06 -4.46 -35.98
N PRO A 157 -12.47 -3.61 -36.92
CA PRO A 157 -13.84 -3.13 -37.00
C PRO A 157 -14.86 -4.29 -36.94
N GLY A 158 -15.82 -4.19 -36.04
CA GLY A 158 -16.82 -5.22 -35.72
C GLY A 158 -16.49 -6.13 -34.55
N ASP A 159 -15.23 -6.14 -34.06
CA ASP A 159 -14.84 -6.96 -32.93
C ASP A 159 -15.27 -6.30 -31.60
N GLY A 160 -15.58 -7.15 -30.60
CA GLY A 160 -15.97 -6.72 -29.26
C GLY A 160 -14.76 -6.42 -28.38
N LEU A 161 -14.84 -5.32 -27.62
CA LEU A 161 -13.93 -4.94 -26.55
C LEU A 161 -14.62 -5.20 -25.21
N ARG A 162 -13.91 -5.79 -24.25
CA ARG A 162 -14.43 -6.07 -22.91
C ARG A 162 -13.98 -5.00 -21.91
N SER A 163 -14.92 -4.50 -21.12
CA SER A 163 -14.60 -3.60 -20.01
C SER A 163 -13.59 -4.22 -19.06
N GLY A 164 -12.67 -3.40 -18.51
CA GLY A 164 -11.61 -3.87 -17.63
C GLY A 164 -10.38 -4.44 -18.33
N SER A 165 -10.42 -4.70 -19.67
CA SER A 165 -9.21 -4.90 -20.46
C SER A 165 -8.58 -3.56 -20.85
N PHE A 166 -7.39 -3.58 -21.48
CA PHE A 166 -6.70 -2.37 -21.92
C PHE A 166 -6.09 -2.53 -23.30
N LEU A 167 -5.85 -1.43 -24.00
CA LEU A 167 -5.17 -1.46 -25.27
C LEU A 167 -3.65 -1.54 -25.06
N ALA A 168 -3.04 -2.61 -25.55
CA ALA A 168 -1.59 -2.79 -25.52
C ALA A 168 -0.88 -2.01 -26.64
N ALA A 169 -1.53 -1.86 -27.82
CA ALA A 169 -1.01 -1.12 -28.97
C ALA A 169 -2.14 -0.70 -29.90
N GLY A 170 -1.88 0.32 -30.75
CA GLY A 170 -2.83 0.85 -31.72
C GLY A 170 -3.84 1.82 -31.12
N HIS A 171 -4.81 2.20 -31.91
CA HIS A 171 -5.95 3.02 -31.50
C HIS A 171 -7.22 2.56 -32.24
N CYS A 172 -8.37 2.77 -31.61
CA CYS A 172 -9.65 2.47 -32.23
C CYS A 172 -10.74 3.41 -31.73
N VAL A 173 -11.74 3.63 -32.60
CA VAL A 173 -13.00 4.26 -32.25
C VAL A 173 -14.04 3.16 -32.04
N ALA A 174 -14.73 3.17 -30.91
CA ALA A 174 -15.65 2.11 -30.54
C ALA A 174 -16.96 2.69 -30.00
N ARG A 175 -18.07 1.94 -30.15
CA ARG A 175 -19.38 2.26 -29.57
C ARG A 175 -19.60 1.44 -28.32
N LEU A 176 -19.99 2.07 -27.22
CA LEU A 176 -20.32 1.40 -25.98
C LEU A 176 -21.60 0.58 -26.11
N THR A 177 -21.57 -0.67 -25.70
CA THR A 177 -22.71 -1.62 -25.83
C THR A 177 -23.33 -1.96 -24.49
N LYS A 178 -22.51 -2.18 -23.44
CA LYS A 178 -22.96 -2.48 -22.08
C LYS A 178 -22.21 -1.60 -21.10
N VAL A 179 -22.94 -0.90 -20.23
CA VAL A 179 -22.41 0.08 -19.29
C VAL A 179 -22.76 -0.28 -17.85
N GLY A 180 -22.07 0.28 -16.90
CA GLY A 180 -22.33 0.15 -15.47
C GLY A 180 -22.39 -1.30 -14.99
N ALA A 181 -23.48 -1.68 -14.32
CA ALA A 181 -23.64 -3.02 -13.76
C ALA A 181 -23.74 -4.14 -14.80
N GLU A 182 -24.08 -3.82 -16.05
CA GLU A 182 -24.19 -4.80 -17.12
C GLU A 182 -22.86 -5.09 -17.84
N SER A 183 -21.83 -4.28 -17.61
CA SER A 183 -20.52 -4.45 -18.18
C SER A 183 -19.86 -5.75 -17.71
N TYR A 184 -18.97 -6.33 -18.52
CA TYR A 184 -18.28 -7.59 -18.24
C TYR A 184 -17.49 -7.53 -16.93
N ALA A 185 -16.74 -6.46 -16.71
CA ALA A 185 -15.97 -6.26 -15.49
C ALA A 185 -16.86 -6.18 -14.23
N ALA A 186 -18.01 -5.50 -14.31
CA ALA A 186 -18.94 -5.38 -13.19
C ALA A 186 -19.61 -6.72 -12.84
N LYS A 187 -19.97 -7.52 -13.85
CA LYS A 187 -20.50 -8.87 -13.64
C LYS A 187 -19.48 -9.79 -13.00
N LEU A 188 -18.25 -9.82 -13.52
CA LEU A 188 -17.15 -10.60 -12.95
C LEU A 188 -16.87 -10.20 -11.49
N ALA A 189 -16.85 -8.90 -11.19
CA ALA A 189 -16.69 -8.39 -9.83
C ALA A 189 -17.83 -8.79 -8.89
N THR A 190 -19.05 -8.89 -9.41
CA THR A 190 -20.23 -9.32 -8.64
C THR A 190 -20.20 -10.82 -8.37
N GLU A 191 -19.84 -11.63 -9.36
CA GLU A 191 -19.64 -13.08 -9.23
C GLU A 191 -18.52 -13.41 -8.25
N ALA A 192 -17.37 -12.74 -8.36
CA ALA A 192 -16.26 -12.91 -7.42
C ALA A 192 -16.62 -12.56 -5.97
N LYS A 193 -17.57 -11.59 -5.76
CA LYS A 193 -18.10 -11.28 -4.42
C LYS A 193 -19.08 -12.32 -3.94
N ALA A 194 -19.91 -12.88 -4.82
CA ALA A 194 -20.86 -13.94 -4.49
C ALA A 194 -20.13 -15.24 -4.08
N ASP A 195 -19.01 -15.55 -4.72
CA ASP A 195 -18.15 -16.70 -4.40
C ASP A 195 -17.33 -16.52 -3.11
N GLY A 196 -17.55 -15.45 -2.35
CA GLY A 196 -16.95 -15.24 -1.03
C GLY A 196 -15.46 -14.93 -1.07
N HIS A 197 -14.94 -14.44 -2.19
CA HIS A 197 -13.56 -13.93 -2.26
C HIS A 197 -13.43 -12.76 -1.29
N LYS A 198 -12.93 -13.07 -0.08
CA LYS A 198 -12.66 -12.08 0.98
C LYS A 198 -11.53 -11.18 0.52
N VAL A 199 -11.72 -9.87 0.62
CA VAL A 199 -10.64 -8.89 0.52
C VAL A 199 -9.49 -9.39 1.39
N VAL A 200 -8.32 -9.56 0.80
CA VAL A 200 -7.13 -10.05 1.51
C VAL A 200 -6.71 -8.97 2.51
N LYS A 201 -7.05 -9.18 3.78
CA LYS A 201 -6.63 -8.29 4.87
C LYS A 201 -5.13 -8.42 5.11
N GLY A 202 -4.46 -7.32 5.47
CA GLY A 202 -3.07 -7.35 5.91
C GLY A 202 -2.81 -8.31 7.09
N GLU A 203 -1.55 -8.65 7.35
CA GLU A 203 -1.17 -9.57 8.44
C GLU A 203 -1.61 -9.03 9.81
N MET A 204 -1.41 -7.73 10.04
CA MET A 204 -1.79 -7.05 11.28
C MET A 204 -3.30 -7.15 11.52
N MET A 205 -4.10 -6.78 10.53
CA MET A 205 -5.57 -6.84 10.64
C MET A 205 -6.08 -8.26 10.82
N ARG A 206 -5.49 -9.25 10.12
CA ARG A 206 -5.81 -10.68 10.32
C ARG A 206 -5.48 -11.16 11.72
N SER A 207 -4.34 -10.72 12.26
CA SER A 207 -3.89 -11.09 13.60
C SER A 207 -4.79 -10.47 14.68
N LEU A 208 -5.19 -9.22 14.51
CA LEU A 208 -6.16 -8.54 15.37
C LEU A 208 -7.54 -9.22 15.32
N ASP A 209 -8.05 -9.53 14.13
CA ASP A 209 -9.32 -10.25 13.98
C ASP A 209 -9.32 -11.62 14.68
N LYS A 210 -8.18 -12.36 14.60
CA LYS A 210 -8.04 -13.64 15.31
C LYS A 210 -8.05 -13.46 16.82
N LEU A 211 -7.31 -12.47 17.33
CA LEU A 211 -7.26 -12.16 18.76
C LEU A 211 -8.64 -11.74 19.29
N ILE A 212 -9.30 -10.82 18.60
CA ILE A 212 -10.64 -10.34 18.94
C ILE A 212 -11.66 -11.49 18.96
N ARG A 213 -11.60 -12.38 17.98
CA ARG A 213 -12.48 -13.55 17.91
C ARG A 213 -12.23 -14.53 19.05
N ALA A 214 -10.96 -14.80 19.36
CA ALA A 214 -10.60 -15.70 20.46
C ALA A 214 -11.11 -15.16 21.82
N ILE A 215 -10.88 -13.88 22.09
CA ILE A 215 -11.40 -13.22 23.28
C ILE A 215 -12.93 -13.23 23.29
N GLY A 216 -13.56 -12.88 22.18
CA GLY A 216 -15.02 -12.82 22.05
C GLY A 216 -15.69 -14.18 22.35
N ILE A 217 -15.11 -15.28 21.87
CA ILE A 217 -15.62 -16.63 22.17
C ILE A 217 -15.41 -16.97 23.64
N ALA A 218 -14.28 -16.57 24.24
CA ALA A 218 -13.96 -16.89 25.63
C ALA A 218 -14.81 -16.09 26.65
N LEU A 219 -15.26 -14.89 26.30
CA LEU A 219 -16.02 -14.01 27.21
C LEU A 219 -17.29 -14.64 27.75
N VAL A 220 -18.08 -15.31 26.90
CA VAL A 220 -19.39 -15.85 27.27
C VAL A 220 -19.26 -16.98 28.31
N PRO A 221 -18.48 -18.06 28.09
CA PRO A 221 -18.34 -19.13 29.06
C PRO A 221 -17.65 -18.67 30.36
N ILE A 222 -16.63 -17.80 30.27
CA ILE A 222 -15.96 -17.28 31.46
C ILE A 222 -16.92 -16.44 32.29
N GLY A 223 -17.68 -15.53 31.66
CA GLY A 223 -18.66 -14.69 32.34
C GLY A 223 -19.75 -15.48 33.04
N ALA A 224 -20.33 -16.47 32.36
CA ALA A 224 -21.34 -17.33 32.95
C ALA A 224 -20.79 -18.16 34.15
N ALA A 225 -19.58 -18.70 34.00
CA ALA A 225 -18.92 -19.48 35.05
C ALA A 225 -18.55 -18.60 36.27
N LEU A 226 -18.04 -17.36 36.04
CA LEU A 226 -17.75 -16.42 37.14
C LEU A 226 -19.01 -16.02 37.89
N LEU A 227 -20.09 -15.66 37.19
CA LEU A 227 -21.34 -15.26 37.81
C LEU A 227 -21.92 -16.40 38.65
N TYR A 228 -21.96 -17.63 38.06
CA TYR A 228 -22.41 -18.83 38.76
C TYR A 228 -21.59 -19.07 40.03
N LYS A 229 -20.25 -19.04 39.91
CA LYS A 229 -19.38 -19.32 41.05
C LYS A 229 -19.53 -18.29 42.17
N GLN A 230 -19.53 -17.00 41.81
CA GLN A 230 -19.62 -15.97 42.84
C GLN A 230 -20.95 -15.97 43.59
N HIS A 231 -22.06 -16.14 42.87
CA HIS A 231 -23.37 -16.08 43.48
C HIS A 231 -23.73 -17.40 44.23
N TRP A 232 -23.63 -18.55 43.56
CA TRP A 232 -24.11 -19.81 44.09
C TRP A 232 -23.07 -20.62 44.90
N GLN A 233 -21.76 -20.47 44.61
CA GLN A 233 -20.73 -21.20 45.36
C GLN A 233 -20.11 -20.37 46.48
N LEU A 234 -19.85 -19.08 46.26
CA LEU A 234 -19.22 -18.20 47.22
C LEU A 234 -20.23 -17.36 48.04
N GLY A 235 -21.54 -17.45 47.73
CA GLY A 235 -22.59 -16.74 48.43
C GLY A 235 -22.56 -15.23 48.37
N VAL A 236 -21.85 -14.63 47.38
CA VAL A 236 -21.80 -13.21 47.18
C VAL A 236 -23.17 -12.71 46.74
N ALA A 237 -23.62 -11.55 47.28
CA ALA A 237 -24.86 -10.93 46.87
C ALA A 237 -24.93 -10.75 45.34
N MET A 238 -26.11 -10.88 44.75
CA MET A 238 -26.28 -10.82 43.27
C MET A 238 -25.67 -9.53 42.69
N ARG A 239 -25.84 -8.41 43.36
CA ARG A 239 -25.25 -7.14 42.92
C ARG A 239 -23.73 -7.21 42.84
N GLY A 240 -23.06 -7.67 43.88
CA GLY A 240 -21.60 -7.79 43.91
C GLY A 240 -21.09 -8.83 42.89
N SER A 241 -21.84 -9.96 42.69
CA SER A 241 -21.52 -10.97 41.72
C SER A 241 -21.59 -10.43 40.29
N VAL A 242 -22.59 -9.60 39.98
CA VAL A 242 -22.72 -8.96 38.67
C VAL A 242 -21.63 -7.92 38.47
N GLU A 243 -21.40 -7.04 39.45
CA GLU A 243 -20.39 -5.96 39.36
C GLU A 243 -18.99 -6.54 39.08
N THR A 244 -18.56 -7.53 39.83
CA THR A 244 -17.23 -8.15 39.68
C THR A 244 -17.11 -8.99 38.41
N THR A 245 -18.17 -9.69 38.00
CA THR A 245 -18.20 -10.40 36.71
C THR A 245 -18.10 -9.44 35.54
N VAL A 246 -18.87 -8.36 35.56
CA VAL A 246 -18.83 -7.32 34.51
C VAL A 246 -17.45 -6.67 34.47
N ALA A 247 -16.82 -6.39 35.63
CA ALA A 247 -15.47 -5.86 35.70
C ALA A 247 -14.45 -6.83 35.04
N ALA A 248 -14.52 -8.11 35.36
CA ALA A 248 -13.66 -9.11 34.75
C ALA A 248 -13.80 -9.14 33.21
N LEU A 249 -15.03 -9.12 32.70
CA LEU A 249 -15.29 -9.16 31.27
C LEU A 249 -14.83 -7.88 30.55
N ILE A 250 -15.07 -6.68 31.12
CA ILE A 250 -14.56 -5.40 30.62
C ILE A 250 -13.03 -5.41 30.58
N GLY A 251 -12.40 -5.97 31.61
CA GLY A 251 -10.94 -6.10 31.66
C GLY A 251 -10.37 -6.95 30.53
N MET A 252 -11.09 -7.97 30.07
CA MET A 252 -10.68 -8.88 28.99
C MET A 252 -10.88 -8.29 27.59
N ILE A 253 -11.75 -7.28 27.42
CA ILE A 253 -12.03 -6.66 26.10
C ILE A 253 -10.95 -5.64 25.78
N PRO A 254 -10.28 -5.75 24.58
CA PRO A 254 -9.33 -4.75 24.12
C PRO A 254 -10.07 -3.52 23.56
N GLU A 255 -10.61 -2.73 24.45
CA GLU A 255 -11.36 -1.51 24.12
C GLU A 255 -10.52 -0.55 23.29
N GLY A 256 -11.05 -0.08 22.18
CA GLY A 256 -10.39 0.92 21.33
C GLY A 256 -9.23 0.43 20.47
N LEU A 257 -8.70 -0.78 20.63
CA LEU A 257 -7.58 -1.25 19.81
C LEU A 257 -7.93 -1.29 18.31
N TYR A 258 -9.10 -1.82 17.97
CA TYR A 258 -9.57 -1.86 16.58
C TYR A 258 -9.79 -0.44 16.02
N LEU A 259 -10.41 0.41 16.82
CA LEU A 259 -10.64 1.81 16.48
C LEU A 259 -9.33 2.55 16.25
N LEU A 260 -8.39 2.44 17.20
CA LEU A 260 -7.09 3.10 17.10
C LEU A 260 -6.32 2.66 15.85
N THR A 261 -6.37 1.37 15.52
CA THR A 261 -5.76 0.82 14.30
C THR A 261 -6.39 1.43 13.04
N SER A 262 -7.72 1.43 12.96
CA SER A 262 -8.45 2.03 11.84
C SER A 262 -8.17 3.52 11.68
N VAL A 263 -8.14 4.23 12.80
CA VAL A 263 -7.81 5.67 12.87
C VAL A 263 -6.38 5.94 12.43
N ALA A 264 -5.40 5.16 12.91
CA ALA A 264 -3.99 5.34 12.56
C ALA A 264 -3.75 5.12 11.05
N LEU A 265 -4.39 4.10 10.47
CA LEU A 265 -4.36 3.84 9.02
C LEU A 265 -5.02 5.00 8.24
N ALA A 266 -6.19 5.46 8.68
CA ALA A 266 -6.89 6.56 8.01
C ALA A 266 -6.09 7.88 8.06
N VAL A 267 -5.46 8.19 9.20
CA VAL A 267 -4.57 9.36 9.34
C VAL A 267 -3.32 9.19 8.47
N GLY A 268 -2.76 7.98 8.38
CA GLY A 268 -1.66 7.67 7.47
C GLY A 268 -2.02 7.94 6.02
N MET A 269 -3.18 7.45 5.56
CA MET A 269 -3.69 7.74 4.22
C MET A 269 -3.87 9.24 3.96
N MET A 270 -4.45 9.99 4.91
CA MET A 270 -4.60 11.44 4.77
C MET A 270 -3.25 12.17 4.65
N ARG A 271 -2.22 11.71 5.36
CA ARG A 271 -0.87 12.30 5.27
C ARG A 271 -0.22 12.01 3.91
N LEU A 272 -0.37 10.79 3.40
CA LEU A 272 0.07 10.42 2.05
C LEU A 272 -0.68 11.20 0.98
N ALA A 273 -1.99 11.33 1.14
CA ALA A 273 -2.85 12.11 0.28
C ALA A 273 -2.40 13.59 0.15
N ARG A 274 -2.03 14.23 1.26
CA ARG A 274 -1.47 15.59 1.26
C ARG A 274 -0.13 15.71 0.52
N ARG A 275 0.58 14.60 0.34
CA ARG A 275 1.81 14.50 -0.45
C ARG A 275 1.56 14.03 -1.89
N ARG A 276 0.32 14.13 -2.35
CA ARG A 276 -0.08 13.72 -3.70
C ARG A 276 0.17 12.25 -3.99
N VAL A 277 0.04 11.40 -2.95
CA VAL A 277 0.13 9.95 -3.05
C VAL A 277 -1.25 9.36 -2.76
N LEU A 278 -1.88 8.78 -3.77
CA LEU A 278 -3.18 8.14 -3.67
C LEU A 278 -2.99 6.67 -3.26
N THR A 279 -3.60 6.27 -2.16
CA THR A 279 -3.66 4.88 -1.71
C THR A 279 -5.02 4.30 -2.05
N GLN A 280 -5.05 3.23 -2.85
CA GLN A 280 -6.30 2.54 -3.23
C GLN A 280 -6.70 1.47 -2.21
N ASP A 281 -5.73 0.93 -1.46
CA ASP A 281 -5.94 -0.07 -0.41
C ASP A 281 -5.23 0.33 0.89
N MET A 282 -5.96 0.30 2.02
CA MET A 282 -5.38 0.54 3.35
C MET A 282 -4.27 -0.44 3.72
N ASN A 283 -4.32 -1.67 3.19
CA ASN A 283 -3.34 -2.70 3.49
C ASN A 283 -1.96 -2.38 2.90
N CYS A 284 -1.88 -1.55 1.85
CA CYS A 284 -0.60 -1.19 1.24
C CYS A 284 0.32 -0.46 2.23
N ILE A 285 -0.25 0.31 3.18
CA ILE A 285 0.53 1.02 4.22
C ILE A 285 1.25 0.00 5.13
N GLU A 286 0.55 -1.08 5.49
CA GLU A 286 1.16 -2.17 6.25
C GLU A 286 2.27 -2.87 5.45
N THR A 287 1.99 -3.20 4.19
CA THR A 287 2.92 -3.89 3.31
C THR A 287 4.19 -3.06 3.07
N LEU A 288 4.03 -1.76 2.77
CA LEU A 288 5.15 -0.84 2.56
C LEU A 288 6.11 -0.75 3.76
N ALA A 289 5.58 -0.81 4.99
CA ALA A 289 6.42 -0.80 6.19
C ALA A 289 7.34 -2.01 6.29
N ARG A 290 6.99 -3.12 5.61
CA ARG A 290 7.67 -4.41 5.64
C ARG A 290 8.46 -4.73 4.38
N VAL A 291 8.35 -3.89 3.34
CA VAL A 291 9.09 -4.09 2.08
C VAL A 291 10.58 -4.19 2.35
N ASP A 292 11.17 -5.26 1.86
CA ASP A 292 12.60 -5.53 1.90
C ASP A 292 13.22 -5.66 0.50
N VAL A 293 12.38 -5.80 -0.56
CA VAL A 293 12.81 -5.74 -1.96
C VAL A 293 11.94 -4.77 -2.74
N LEU A 294 12.58 -3.81 -3.42
CA LEU A 294 11.94 -2.87 -4.32
C LEU A 294 12.34 -3.18 -5.77
N CYS A 295 11.41 -3.69 -6.55
CA CYS A 295 11.56 -3.87 -7.99
C CYS A 295 11.19 -2.57 -8.70
N VAL A 296 12.09 -2.03 -9.54
CA VAL A 296 11.87 -0.79 -10.27
C VAL A 296 12.00 -1.01 -11.77
N ASP A 297 11.07 -0.44 -12.56
CA ASP A 297 11.32 -0.31 -13.99
C ASP A 297 12.31 0.82 -14.25
N LYS A 298 13.07 0.75 -15.34
CA LYS A 298 14.03 1.80 -15.73
C LYS A 298 13.28 3.06 -16.16
N THR A 299 12.44 2.91 -17.21
CA THR A 299 11.78 4.03 -17.88
C THR A 299 10.63 4.56 -17.04
N GLY A 300 10.44 5.88 -17.00
CA GLY A 300 9.38 6.52 -16.22
C GLY A 300 9.56 6.45 -14.69
N THR A 301 10.43 5.57 -14.17
CA THR A 301 10.72 5.43 -12.73
C THR A 301 12.11 5.96 -12.37
N ILE A 302 13.20 5.31 -12.81
CA ILE A 302 14.58 5.78 -12.58
C ILE A 302 14.85 7.00 -13.46
N THR A 303 14.37 6.94 -14.70
CA THR A 303 14.49 8.02 -15.67
C THR A 303 13.15 8.73 -15.84
N GLU A 304 13.19 9.92 -16.39
CA GLU A 304 11.99 10.58 -16.91
C GLU A 304 11.44 9.79 -18.11
N SER A 305 10.14 9.89 -18.36
CA SER A 305 9.51 9.30 -19.54
C SER A 305 9.91 10.04 -20.82
N THR A 306 10.28 11.32 -20.70
CA THR A 306 10.74 12.14 -21.81
C THR A 306 12.17 11.78 -22.20
N MET A 307 12.38 11.67 -23.53
CA MET A 307 13.71 11.48 -24.12
C MET A 307 14.34 12.84 -24.46
N GLN A 308 15.66 12.89 -24.46
CA GLN A 308 16.43 14.04 -24.98
C GLN A 308 17.37 13.53 -26.06
N ALA A 309 17.47 14.30 -27.15
CA ALA A 309 18.44 14.01 -28.21
C ALA A 309 19.77 14.68 -27.88
N ASP A 310 20.85 13.92 -27.93
CA ASP A 310 22.22 14.41 -27.80
C ASP A 310 22.72 14.99 -29.13
N GLU A 311 23.97 15.49 -29.17
CA GLU A 311 24.60 15.95 -30.41
C GLU A 311 24.81 14.76 -31.37
N PRO A 312 24.51 14.93 -32.69
CA PRO A 312 24.74 13.90 -33.69
C PRO A 312 26.22 13.51 -33.77
N VAL A 313 26.49 12.23 -33.84
CA VAL A 313 27.84 11.72 -34.08
C VAL A 313 28.00 11.56 -35.60
N LEU A 314 28.80 12.43 -36.20
CA LEU A 314 28.98 12.48 -37.64
C LEU A 314 29.71 11.25 -38.14
N LEU A 315 29.20 10.59 -39.17
CA LEU A 315 29.83 9.51 -39.93
C LEU A 315 30.43 10.05 -41.23
N ASN A 316 29.83 11.13 -41.75
CA ASN A 316 30.32 11.89 -42.89
C ASN A 316 30.43 13.37 -42.49
N GLU A 317 31.66 13.86 -42.31
CA GLU A 317 31.96 15.24 -41.87
C GLU A 317 31.54 16.29 -42.87
N ASN A 318 31.38 15.97 -44.15
CA ASN A 318 31.01 16.85 -45.23
C ASN A 318 29.46 17.03 -45.39
N ALA A 319 28.67 16.24 -44.67
CA ALA A 319 27.21 16.30 -44.77
C ALA A 319 26.64 17.40 -43.89
N PRO A 320 25.70 18.24 -44.36
CA PRO A 320 25.03 19.27 -43.57
C PRO A 320 23.95 18.61 -42.66
N VAL A 321 24.37 17.82 -41.71
CA VAL A 321 23.50 16.97 -40.86
C VAL A 321 22.47 17.81 -40.10
N THR A 322 22.88 18.99 -39.57
CA THR A 322 21.98 19.88 -38.83
C THR A 322 20.88 20.44 -39.74
N ASP A 323 21.21 20.86 -40.96
CA ASP A 323 20.21 21.39 -41.89
C ASP A 323 19.23 20.31 -42.34
N ILE A 324 19.75 19.06 -42.57
CA ILE A 324 18.94 17.91 -42.93
C ILE A 324 17.95 17.59 -41.77
N LEU A 325 18.41 17.57 -40.54
CA LEU A 325 17.57 17.29 -39.38
C LEU A 325 16.56 18.39 -39.13
N THR A 326 16.96 19.65 -39.28
CA THR A 326 16.04 20.80 -39.20
C THR A 326 14.94 20.67 -40.25
N ALA A 327 15.28 20.37 -41.49
CA ALA A 327 14.28 20.16 -42.55
C ALA A 327 13.39 18.93 -42.28
N PHE A 328 13.97 17.89 -41.73
CA PHE A 328 13.26 16.62 -41.44
C PHE A 328 12.21 16.78 -40.31
N TYR A 329 12.49 17.54 -39.26
CA TYR A 329 11.64 17.71 -38.09
C TYR A 329 10.89 19.02 -37.97
N SER A 330 11.16 20.00 -38.85
CA SER A 330 10.44 21.29 -38.86
C SER A 330 8.98 21.11 -39.27
N GLY A 331 8.06 21.60 -38.42
CA GLY A 331 6.61 21.55 -38.69
C GLY A 331 5.96 20.16 -38.54
N GLU A 332 6.65 19.21 -37.99
CA GLU A 332 6.11 17.87 -37.71
C GLU A 332 5.38 17.83 -36.36
N GLU A 333 4.23 17.17 -36.34
CA GLU A 333 3.59 16.78 -35.10
C GLU A 333 4.17 15.41 -34.63
N PRO A 334 4.86 15.36 -33.49
CA PRO A 334 5.51 14.12 -33.05
C PRO A 334 4.49 13.05 -32.65
N ASP A 335 4.59 11.89 -33.26
CA ASP A 335 3.73 10.71 -33.02
C ASP A 335 4.24 9.81 -31.88
N ASN A 336 5.48 10.01 -31.43
CA ASN A 336 6.11 9.24 -30.35
C ASN A 336 7.20 10.07 -29.63
N ASP A 337 7.64 9.58 -28.46
CA ASP A 337 8.61 10.30 -27.60
C ASP A 337 9.98 10.51 -28.28
N THR A 338 10.40 9.57 -29.14
CA THR A 338 11.63 9.70 -29.92
C THR A 338 11.53 10.84 -30.93
N ALA A 339 10.41 10.90 -31.66
CA ALA A 339 10.14 12.00 -32.59
C ALA A 339 10.04 13.32 -31.84
N ARG A 340 9.39 13.34 -30.67
CA ARG A 340 9.28 14.57 -29.84
C ARG A 340 10.65 15.11 -29.45
N ALA A 341 11.57 14.26 -28.96
CA ALA A 341 12.92 14.66 -28.57
C ALA A 341 13.71 15.26 -29.76
N LEU A 342 13.52 14.68 -30.95
CA LEU A 342 14.18 15.16 -32.15
C LEU A 342 13.54 16.46 -32.69
N CYS A 343 12.20 16.58 -32.63
CA CYS A 343 11.49 17.81 -32.96
C CYS A 343 11.85 18.96 -32.00
N GLU A 344 11.96 18.70 -30.71
CA GLU A 344 12.37 19.69 -29.71
C GLU A 344 13.78 20.22 -29.97
N LYS A 345 14.72 19.35 -30.37
CA LYS A 345 16.10 19.73 -30.59
C LYS A 345 16.32 20.36 -31.98
N PHE A 346 15.75 19.80 -33.01
CA PHE A 346 16.05 20.16 -34.39
C PHE A 346 14.89 20.88 -35.12
N GLY A 347 13.65 20.68 -34.66
CA GLY A 347 12.46 21.21 -35.33
C GLY A 347 12.14 22.69 -35.08
N GLN A 348 12.87 23.37 -34.19
CA GLN A 348 12.61 24.76 -33.79
C GLN A 348 13.08 25.81 -34.84
N GLY A 349 13.86 25.40 -35.85
CA GLY A 349 14.32 26.28 -36.95
C GLY A 349 13.40 26.15 -38.15
N GLY A 350 13.07 27.28 -38.80
CA GLY A 350 12.43 27.22 -40.12
C GLY A 350 13.40 26.64 -41.16
N SER A 351 12.95 25.68 -41.99
CA SER A 351 13.75 25.16 -43.09
C SER A 351 13.18 25.64 -44.43
N PRO A 352 14.05 26.05 -45.38
CA PRO A 352 13.60 26.37 -46.73
C PRO A 352 13.27 25.11 -47.57
N TRP A 353 13.50 23.91 -47.04
CA TRP A 353 13.27 22.67 -47.77
C TRP A 353 11.83 22.20 -47.59
N PHE A 354 11.16 21.95 -48.68
CA PHE A 354 9.81 21.39 -48.68
C PHE A 354 9.84 19.88 -48.95
N ALA A 355 9.18 19.11 -48.07
CA ALA A 355 9.03 17.70 -48.25
C ALA A 355 8.07 17.43 -49.40
N ALA A 356 8.61 16.87 -50.50
CA ALA A 356 7.80 16.43 -51.62
C ALA A 356 7.10 15.11 -51.30
N ARG A 357 7.67 14.28 -50.41
CA ARG A 357 7.09 13.02 -49.93
C ARG A 357 7.48 12.82 -48.46
N ASN A 358 6.51 12.36 -47.66
CA ASN A 358 6.69 12.02 -46.24
C ASN A 358 6.24 10.56 -46.02
N ILE A 359 7.11 9.76 -45.45
CA ILE A 359 6.82 8.41 -44.98
C ILE A 359 6.92 8.45 -43.45
N PRO A 360 5.79 8.44 -42.73
CA PRO A 360 5.78 8.46 -41.24
C PRO A 360 6.41 7.19 -40.68
N PHE A 361 6.79 7.23 -39.40
CA PHE A 361 7.37 6.09 -38.71
C PHE A 361 6.44 4.88 -38.78
N ASN A 362 6.99 3.72 -39.09
CA ASN A 362 6.27 2.46 -39.12
C ASN A 362 7.02 1.39 -38.31
N THR A 363 6.32 0.75 -37.37
CA THR A 363 6.87 -0.29 -36.49
C THR A 363 7.33 -1.54 -37.23
N ALA A 364 6.77 -1.86 -38.40
CA ALA A 364 7.16 -2.99 -39.21
C ALA A 364 8.54 -2.78 -39.88
N TYR A 365 8.82 -1.55 -40.30
CA TYR A 365 10.07 -1.18 -41.00
C TYR A 365 11.05 -0.43 -40.11
N LYS A 366 10.61 0.08 -38.99
CA LYS A 366 11.37 0.81 -37.95
C LYS A 366 12.17 1.99 -38.50
N TYR A 367 11.62 2.71 -39.47
CA TYR A 367 12.15 3.95 -39.99
C TYR A 367 11.05 4.96 -40.35
N SER A 368 11.43 6.21 -40.48
CA SER A 368 10.71 7.28 -41.16
C SER A 368 11.58 7.87 -42.26
N ALA A 369 10.99 8.40 -43.35
CA ALA A 369 11.72 8.92 -44.49
C ALA A 369 11.04 10.15 -45.06
N LYS A 370 11.85 11.13 -45.55
CA LYS A 370 11.38 12.28 -46.29
C LYS A 370 12.21 12.51 -47.55
N SER A 371 11.53 12.93 -48.63
CA SER A 371 12.15 13.33 -49.87
C SER A 371 11.97 14.84 -50.07
N PHE A 372 13.08 15.53 -50.29
CA PHE A 372 13.12 16.99 -50.51
C PHE A 372 13.46 17.32 -51.98
N GLY A 373 13.07 16.49 -52.91
CA GLY A 373 13.30 16.74 -54.36
C GLY A 373 14.79 16.81 -54.69
N ALA A 374 15.24 17.97 -55.23
CA ALA A 374 16.64 18.15 -55.63
C ALA A 374 17.63 18.07 -54.45
N GLN A 375 17.19 18.26 -53.20
CA GLN A 375 18.03 18.18 -51.99
C GLN A 375 18.28 16.73 -51.55
N GLY A 376 17.54 15.76 -52.15
CA GLY A 376 17.70 14.33 -51.86
C GLY A 376 16.62 13.77 -50.91
N SER A 377 16.74 12.46 -50.71
CA SER A 377 15.85 11.69 -49.84
C SER A 377 16.62 11.20 -48.61
N TYR A 378 16.04 11.37 -47.42
CA TYR A 378 16.68 11.00 -46.15
C TYR A 378 15.80 10.08 -45.34
N VAL A 379 16.45 9.26 -44.59
CA VAL A 379 15.85 8.23 -43.75
C VAL A 379 16.41 8.29 -42.33
N VAL A 380 15.54 8.20 -41.33
CA VAL A 380 15.90 8.07 -39.91
C VAL A 380 15.28 6.81 -39.35
N GLY A 381 16.10 5.92 -38.81
CA GLY A 381 15.57 4.66 -38.27
C GLY A 381 16.57 3.86 -37.43
N ALA A 382 16.19 2.66 -37.05
CA ALA A 382 17.02 1.76 -36.27
C ALA A 382 18.27 1.31 -37.05
N PRO A 383 19.49 1.42 -36.47
CA PRO A 383 20.74 1.09 -37.17
C PRO A 383 20.80 -0.35 -37.67
N ASP A 384 20.29 -1.31 -36.91
CA ASP A 384 20.25 -2.73 -37.25
C ASP A 384 19.37 -3.02 -38.50
N ILE A 385 18.31 -2.24 -38.64
CA ILE A 385 17.41 -2.38 -39.81
C ILE A 385 17.95 -1.68 -41.05
N LEU A 386 18.40 -0.43 -40.89
CA LEU A 386 18.88 0.36 -42.00
C LEU A 386 20.25 -0.09 -42.52
N ALA A 387 21.17 -0.47 -41.63
CA ALA A 387 22.50 -0.90 -42.01
C ALA A 387 22.55 -2.40 -42.43
N GLY A 388 21.63 -3.24 -41.91
CA GLY A 388 21.57 -4.65 -42.30
C GLY A 388 22.92 -5.35 -42.19
N ALA A 389 23.42 -5.89 -43.31
CA ALA A 389 24.73 -6.56 -43.39
C ALA A 389 25.91 -5.59 -43.12
N ARG A 390 25.75 -4.30 -43.40
CA ARG A 390 26.77 -3.27 -43.18
C ARG A 390 26.82 -2.76 -41.73
N LEU A 391 26.03 -3.31 -40.79
CA LEU A 391 26.06 -2.95 -39.41
C LEU A 391 27.47 -3.02 -38.77
N ALA A 392 28.30 -3.94 -39.27
CA ALA A 392 29.69 -4.10 -38.82
C ALA A 392 30.54 -2.82 -39.00
N GLU A 393 30.24 -1.99 -40.01
CA GLU A 393 30.91 -0.70 -40.25
C GLU A 393 30.61 0.31 -39.16
N LEU A 394 29.42 0.24 -38.56
CA LEU A 394 28.95 1.18 -37.54
C LEU A 394 29.36 0.76 -36.11
N ARG A 395 29.63 -0.52 -35.85
CA ARG A 395 29.91 -1.05 -34.50
C ARG A 395 31.00 -0.27 -33.75
N PRO A 396 32.12 0.15 -34.33
CA PRO A 396 33.16 0.87 -33.59
C PRO A 396 32.66 2.16 -32.93
N VAL A 397 31.63 2.82 -33.53
CA VAL A 397 31.04 4.07 -33.02
C VAL A 397 29.73 3.78 -32.29
N LEU A 398 28.97 2.80 -32.76
CA LEU A 398 27.65 2.46 -32.20
C LEU A 398 27.75 1.73 -30.85
N ASP A 399 28.64 0.73 -30.71
CA ASP A 399 28.75 -0.09 -29.51
C ASP A 399 29.12 0.74 -28.25
N PRO A 400 30.01 1.73 -28.28
CA PRO A 400 30.25 2.62 -27.15
C PRO A 400 29.03 3.44 -26.74
N LEU A 401 28.22 3.91 -27.68
CA LEU A 401 27.02 4.68 -27.40
C LEU A 401 25.92 3.79 -26.75
N LEU A 402 25.75 2.58 -27.28
CA LEU A 402 24.83 1.59 -26.71
C LEU A 402 25.28 1.15 -25.30
N ALA A 403 26.57 0.98 -25.06
CA ALA A 403 27.12 0.64 -23.74
C ALA A 403 26.90 1.75 -22.71
N GLN A 404 26.75 3.00 -23.13
CA GLN A 404 26.37 4.14 -22.29
C GLN A 404 24.87 4.21 -22.00
N GLY A 405 24.08 3.24 -22.48
CA GLY A 405 22.63 3.24 -22.26
C GLY A 405 21.85 4.13 -23.21
N ARG A 406 22.46 4.65 -24.25
CA ARG A 406 21.83 5.53 -25.21
C ARG A 406 21.04 4.72 -26.24
N ARG A 407 19.86 5.21 -26.60
CA ARG A 407 19.15 4.76 -27.79
C ARG A 407 19.76 5.47 -29.00
N VAL A 408 20.10 4.77 -30.05
CA VAL A 408 20.76 5.37 -31.22
C VAL A 408 19.91 5.16 -32.44
N LEU A 409 19.68 6.21 -33.22
CA LEU A 409 19.11 6.14 -34.57
C LEU A 409 20.19 6.44 -35.59
N LEU A 410 19.99 5.92 -36.78
CA LEU A 410 20.85 6.18 -37.94
C LEU A 410 20.16 7.16 -38.90
N LEU A 411 20.80 8.27 -39.22
CA LEU A 411 20.45 9.14 -40.32
C LEU A 411 21.23 8.69 -41.56
N ALA A 412 20.53 8.41 -42.65
CA ALA A 412 21.14 8.04 -43.92
C ALA A 412 20.46 8.78 -45.10
N ARG A 413 21.23 9.02 -46.16
CA ARG A 413 20.74 9.49 -47.44
C ARG A 413 20.42 8.31 -48.33
N CYS A 414 19.26 8.30 -48.96
CA CYS A 414 18.91 7.28 -50.00
C CYS A 414 19.43 7.72 -51.37
N LYS A 415 20.20 6.88 -52.02
CA LYS A 415 20.76 7.13 -53.38
C LYS A 415 19.74 6.95 -54.51
N GLY A 416 18.56 6.44 -54.19
CA GLY A 416 17.45 6.23 -55.13
C GLY A 416 16.16 6.85 -54.63
N GLU A 417 15.06 6.55 -55.36
CA GLU A 417 13.72 6.95 -54.93
C GLU A 417 13.25 6.11 -53.73
N LEU A 418 12.48 6.74 -52.82
CA LEU A 418 11.87 6.02 -51.72
C LEU A 418 10.80 5.06 -52.23
N PRO A 419 10.74 3.80 -51.69
CA PRO A 419 9.79 2.79 -52.21
C PRO A 419 8.35 3.18 -51.95
N ASP A 420 7.44 2.81 -52.84
CA ASP A 420 6.01 3.00 -52.79
C ASP A 420 5.27 1.70 -53.19
N PRO A 421 4.55 1.04 -52.26
CA PRO A 421 4.38 1.36 -50.83
C PRO A 421 5.69 1.22 -50.03
N PRO A 422 5.76 1.77 -48.79
CA PRO A 422 6.93 1.66 -47.93
C PRO A 422 7.34 0.20 -47.74
N ALA A 423 8.64 -0.10 -47.94
CA ALA A 423 9.21 -1.45 -47.90
C ALA A 423 10.58 -1.41 -47.20
N ARG A 424 11.17 -2.58 -46.96
CA ARG A 424 12.52 -2.66 -46.40
C ARG A 424 13.51 -2.09 -47.42
N LEU A 425 14.34 -1.16 -46.93
CA LEU A 425 15.37 -0.53 -47.78
C LEU A 425 16.58 -1.43 -47.92
N ASP A 426 17.22 -1.37 -49.10
CA ASP A 426 18.48 -2.04 -49.33
C ASP A 426 19.64 -1.22 -48.74
N PRO A 427 20.42 -1.76 -47.78
CA PRO A 427 21.51 -1.05 -47.10
C PRO A 427 22.58 -0.51 -48.07
N ASP A 428 22.78 -1.13 -49.23
CA ASP A 428 23.78 -0.71 -50.22
C ASP A 428 23.38 0.57 -50.95
N THR A 429 22.09 0.87 -50.96
CA THR A 429 21.56 2.14 -51.49
C THR A 429 21.62 3.31 -50.51
N LEU A 430 22.03 3.05 -49.27
CA LEU A 430 22.09 4.03 -48.21
C LEU A 430 23.51 4.57 -47.97
N GLU A 431 23.64 5.90 -47.92
CA GLU A 431 24.84 6.59 -47.47
C GLU A 431 24.63 7.00 -45.98
N PHE A 432 25.44 6.45 -45.09
CA PHE A 432 25.33 6.74 -43.67
C PHE A 432 25.91 8.12 -43.38
N LEU A 433 25.13 9.00 -42.71
CA LEU A 433 25.51 10.40 -42.45
C LEU A 433 25.86 10.64 -41.01
N ALA A 434 25.00 10.21 -40.09
CA ALA A 434 25.21 10.40 -38.66
C ALA A 434 24.47 9.39 -37.81
N LEU A 435 24.96 9.14 -36.61
CA LEU A 435 24.22 8.50 -35.53
C LEU A 435 23.59 9.57 -34.64
N LEU A 436 22.33 9.37 -34.28
CA LEU A 436 21.54 10.26 -33.41
C LEU A 436 21.37 9.58 -32.04
N PRO A 437 22.21 9.91 -31.06
CA PRO A 437 22.04 9.33 -29.73
C PRO A 437 20.91 10.05 -29.01
N LEU A 438 20.08 9.26 -28.32
CA LEU A 438 19.01 9.74 -27.44
C LEU A 438 19.15 9.08 -26.08
N GLN A 439 18.83 9.80 -25.03
CA GLN A 439 18.85 9.26 -23.67
C GLN A 439 17.63 9.74 -22.88
N ASN A 440 17.21 8.92 -21.94
CA ASN A 440 16.26 9.36 -20.92
C ASN A 440 17.06 9.99 -19.76
N ARG A 441 16.69 11.18 -19.31
CA ARG A 441 17.32 11.85 -18.17
C ARG A 441 17.05 11.07 -16.89
N ILE A 442 18.07 10.82 -16.10
CA ILE A 442 17.88 10.25 -14.75
C ILE A 442 17.21 11.31 -13.88
N ARG A 443 16.17 10.94 -13.14
CA ARG A 443 15.47 11.84 -12.23
C ARG A 443 16.43 12.37 -11.16
N GLU A 444 16.36 13.65 -10.86
CA GLU A 444 17.22 14.28 -9.84
C GLU A 444 17.02 13.65 -8.45
N SER A 445 15.79 13.21 -8.13
CA SER A 445 15.45 12.55 -6.86
C SER A 445 15.91 11.11 -6.76
N ALA A 446 16.30 10.44 -7.88
CA ALA A 446 16.58 9.01 -7.89
C ALA A 446 17.80 8.61 -7.04
N PRO A 447 18.98 9.26 -7.11
CA PRO A 447 20.13 8.87 -6.30
C PRO A 447 19.88 8.97 -4.79
N GLU A 448 19.22 10.02 -4.33
CA GLU A 448 18.89 10.20 -2.92
C GLU A 448 17.88 9.15 -2.45
N THR A 449 16.87 8.85 -3.27
CA THR A 449 15.87 7.82 -3.00
C THR A 449 16.49 6.43 -2.87
N PHE A 450 17.38 6.04 -3.79
CA PHE A 450 18.06 4.74 -3.70
C PHE A 450 19.06 4.67 -2.53
N ALA A 451 19.74 5.77 -2.23
CA ALA A 451 20.58 5.85 -1.04
C ALA A 451 19.76 5.70 0.25
N TYR A 452 18.55 6.26 0.30
CA TYR A 452 17.62 6.04 1.42
C TYR A 452 17.25 4.56 1.56
N PHE A 453 16.81 3.89 0.48
CA PHE A 453 16.44 2.48 0.52
C PHE A 453 17.61 1.59 0.94
N ALA A 454 18.82 1.86 0.43
CA ALA A 454 20.01 1.13 0.81
C ALA A 454 20.37 1.29 2.31
N ARG A 455 20.16 2.49 2.90
CA ARG A 455 20.32 2.71 4.36
C ARG A 455 19.24 1.99 5.16
N GLN A 456 18.07 1.80 4.57
CA GLN A 456 16.94 1.14 5.19
C GLN A 456 16.93 -0.39 5.03
N GLY A 457 18.00 -0.98 4.44
CA GLY A 457 18.11 -2.42 4.23
C GLY A 457 17.09 -2.96 3.22
N VAL A 458 16.66 -2.13 2.27
CA VAL A 458 15.78 -2.54 1.17
C VAL A 458 16.65 -2.80 -0.06
N ASP A 459 16.59 -4.01 -0.60
CA ASP A 459 17.29 -4.37 -1.82
C ASP A 459 16.52 -3.85 -3.05
N VAL A 460 17.26 -3.20 -3.96
CA VAL A 460 16.67 -2.69 -5.20
C VAL A 460 16.98 -3.63 -6.34
N LYS A 461 15.97 -4.03 -7.11
CA LYS A 461 16.08 -4.84 -8.34
C LYS A 461 15.58 -4.02 -9.52
N VAL A 462 16.41 -3.83 -10.54
CA VAL A 462 16.02 -3.10 -11.76
C VAL A 462 15.58 -4.09 -12.82
N ILE A 463 14.35 -3.93 -13.33
CA ILE A 463 13.73 -4.87 -14.27
C ILE A 463 13.27 -4.10 -15.49
N SER A 464 13.93 -4.29 -16.64
CA SER A 464 13.64 -3.53 -17.88
C SER A 464 13.59 -4.43 -19.10
N GLY A 465 12.85 -4.00 -20.14
CA GLY A 465 12.86 -4.61 -21.46
C GLY A 465 14.09 -4.27 -22.30
N ASP A 466 14.92 -3.31 -21.85
CA ASP A 466 16.08 -2.82 -22.58
C ASP A 466 17.31 -3.76 -22.43
N ASP A 467 18.36 -3.47 -23.18
CA ASP A 467 19.63 -4.19 -23.10
C ASP A 467 20.20 -4.14 -21.67
N PRO A 468 20.63 -5.28 -21.09
CA PRO A 468 21.05 -5.35 -19.70
C PRO A 468 22.27 -4.46 -19.37
N ARG A 469 23.16 -4.21 -20.32
CA ARG A 469 24.35 -3.35 -20.14
C ARG A 469 23.90 -1.88 -20.01
N ALA A 470 22.97 -1.47 -20.87
CA ALA A 470 22.37 -0.14 -20.82
C ALA A 470 21.62 0.11 -19.48
N VAL A 471 20.87 -0.89 -19.04
CA VAL A 471 20.14 -0.82 -17.75
C VAL A 471 21.13 -0.78 -16.58
N SER A 472 22.18 -1.59 -16.61
CA SER A 472 23.26 -1.60 -15.60
C SER A 472 23.96 -0.22 -15.50
N HIS A 473 24.24 0.40 -16.64
CA HIS A 473 24.87 1.74 -16.66
C HIS A 473 23.97 2.81 -16.00
N VAL A 474 22.69 2.83 -16.37
CA VAL A 474 21.70 3.75 -15.76
C VAL A 474 21.53 3.47 -14.26
N ALA A 475 21.49 2.21 -13.85
CA ALA A 475 21.38 1.81 -12.45
C ALA A 475 22.61 2.27 -11.63
N ALA A 476 23.82 2.13 -12.21
CA ALA A 476 25.06 2.61 -11.59
C ALA A 476 25.09 4.13 -11.43
N GLN A 477 24.69 4.88 -12.46
CA GLN A 477 24.56 6.33 -12.40
C GLN A 477 23.53 6.80 -11.37
N ALA A 478 22.43 6.05 -11.20
CA ALA A 478 21.43 6.30 -10.17
C ALA A 478 21.89 5.88 -8.75
N GLY A 479 23.10 5.32 -8.58
CA GLY A 479 23.64 4.93 -7.28
C GLY A 479 23.08 3.63 -6.71
N ILE A 480 22.52 2.75 -7.54
CA ILE A 480 22.01 1.46 -7.09
C ILE A 480 23.16 0.50 -6.83
N ARG A 481 23.17 -0.10 -5.62
CA ARG A 481 24.21 -1.06 -5.21
C ARG A 481 24.10 -2.36 -6.02
N GLY A 482 25.25 -2.91 -6.47
CA GLY A 482 25.27 -4.16 -7.24
C GLY A 482 24.77 -4.00 -8.68
N ALA A 483 24.75 -2.79 -9.23
CA ALA A 483 24.35 -2.52 -10.62
C ALA A 483 25.18 -3.30 -11.66
N ASP A 484 26.40 -3.72 -11.31
CA ASP A 484 27.29 -4.58 -12.11
C ASP A 484 26.83 -6.05 -12.18
N GLN A 485 25.94 -6.48 -11.26
CA GLN A 485 25.36 -7.81 -11.20
C GLN A 485 24.14 -7.87 -12.11
N TRP A 486 24.36 -7.91 -13.40
CA TRP A 486 23.26 -7.95 -14.39
C TRP A 486 23.12 -9.31 -15.08
N VAL A 487 21.92 -9.56 -15.59
CA VAL A 487 21.60 -10.76 -16.38
C VAL A 487 20.74 -10.39 -17.58
N ASP A 488 20.95 -11.09 -18.71
CA ASP A 488 20.05 -11.07 -19.87
C ASP A 488 18.94 -12.09 -19.67
N ALA A 489 17.72 -11.60 -19.41
CA ALA A 489 16.57 -12.47 -19.17
C ALA A 489 16.15 -13.29 -20.41
N ALA A 490 16.52 -12.85 -21.62
CA ALA A 490 16.28 -13.62 -22.85
C ALA A 490 17.16 -14.88 -22.91
N ALA A 491 18.28 -14.92 -22.19
CA ALA A 491 19.16 -16.09 -22.13
C ALA A 491 18.72 -17.15 -21.12
N LEU A 492 17.79 -16.80 -20.20
CA LEU A 492 17.29 -17.70 -19.15
C LEU A 492 16.27 -18.68 -19.74
N LYS A 493 16.58 -19.98 -19.69
CA LYS A 493 15.82 -21.02 -20.37
C LYS A 493 14.61 -21.55 -19.59
N ASN A 494 14.61 -21.40 -18.27
CA ASN A 494 13.57 -21.98 -17.41
C ASN A 494 13.37 -21.18 -16.12
N ASP A 495 12.26 -21.44 -15.43
CA ASP A 495 11.88 -20.73 -14.22
C ASP A 495 12.88 -20.94 -13.06
N ARG A 496 13.62 -22.06 -13.01
CA ARG A 496 14.65 -22.29 -11.98
C ARG A 496 15.87 -21.39 -12.17
N GLU A 497 16.27 -21.12 -13.40
CA GLU A 497 17.34 -20.17 -13.69
C GLU A 497 16.91 -18.76 -13.33
N LEU A 498 15.65 -18.41 -13.60
CA LEU A 498 15.05 -17.13 -13.19
C LEU A 498 15.02 -16.96 -11.67
N GLU A 499 14.61 -17.98 -10.91
CA GLU A 499 14.61 -17.97 -9.44
C GLU A 499 16.01 -17.80 -8.86
N LYS A 500 17.02 -18.47 -9.44
CA LYS A 500 18.44 -18.29 -9.05
C LYS A 500 18.95 -16.89 -9.37
N ALA A 501 18.63 -16.38 -10.58
CA ALA A 501 19.01 -15.03 -10.97
C ALA A 501 18.35 -13.97 -10.05
N ALA A 502 17.09 -14.15 -9.65
CA ALA A 502 16.39 -13.26 -8.73
C ALA A 502 17.12 -13.10 -7.37
N ALA A 503 17.76 -14.18 -6.88
CA ALA A 503 18.54 -14.14 -5.63
C ALA A 503 19.88 -13.40 -5.74
N HIS A 504 20.55 -13.46 -6.91
CA HIS A 504 21.94 -13.01 -7.03
C HIS A 504 22.13 -11.76 -7.88
N CYS A 505 21.23 -11.50 -8.85
CA CYS A 505 21.37 -10.36 -9.75
C CYS A 505 20.57 -9.16 -9.27
N THR A 506 21.08 -7.97 -9.54
CA THR A 506 20.43 -6.70 -9.24
C THR A 506 19.71 -6.14 -10.47
N VAL A 507 20.26 -6.37 -11.67
CA VAL A 507 19.75 -5.80 -12.92
C VAL A 507 19.34 -6.91 -13.88
N PHE A 508 18.12 -6.77 -14.41
CA PHE A 508 17.52 -7.69 -15.37
C PHE A 508 17.17 -6.92 -16.64
N GLY A 509 17.83 -7.27 -17.75
CA GLY A 509 17.55 -6.68 -19.06
C GLY A 509 16.82 -7.64 -19.99
N ARG A 510 16.20 -7.12 -21.07
CA ARG A 510 15.38 -7.85 -22.06
C ARG A 510 14.29 -8.71 -21.44
N VAL A 511 13.69 -8.19 -20.35
CA VAL A 511 12.65 -8.90 -19.60
C VAL A 511 11.31 -8.74 -20.31
N THR A 512 10.61 -9.83 -20.54
CA THR A 512 9.23 -9.82 -21.05
C THR A 512 8.24 -9.52 -19.91
N PRO A 513 7.01 -9.05 -20.20
CA PRO A 513 5.98 -8.82 -19.17
C PRO A 513 5.70 -10.06 -18.31
N GLU A 514 5.69 -11.24 -18.89
CA GLU A 514 5.51 -12.50 -18.16
C GLU A 514 6.70 -12.80 -17.23
N GLN A 515 7.93 -12.54 -17.69
CA GLN A 515 9.12 -12.70 -16.85
C GLN A 515 9.16 -11.69 -15.71
N LYS A 516 8.69 -10.42 -15.91
CA LYS A 516 8.53 -9.44 -14.81
C LYS A 516 7.66 -10.00 -13.68
N ARG A 517 6.52 -10.59 -14.05
CA ARG A 517 5.61 -11.26 -13.12
C ARG A 517 6.28 -12.42 -12.38
N LYS A 518 6.98 -13.31 -13.13
CA LYS A 518 7.68 -14.47 -12.56
C LYS A 518 8.81 -14.07 -11.61
N LEU A 519 9.53 -12.98 -11.89
CA LEU A 519 10.56 -12.44 -10.99
C LEU A 519 9.97 -11.99 -9.65
N VAL A 520 8.84 -11.27 -9.66
CA VAL A 520 8.12 -10.89 -8.44
C VAL A 520 7.75 -12.14 -7.64
N HIS A 521 7.14 -13.15 -8.28
CA HIS A 521 6.78 -14.40 -7.59
C HIS A 521 8.01 -15.16 -7.07
N ALA A 522 9.12 -15.15 -7.78
CA ALA A 522 10.36 -15.81 -7.35
C ALA A 522 10.90 -15.18 -6.06
N LEU A 523 10.90 -13.85 -5.96
CA LEU A 523 11.29 -13.11 -4.76
C LEU A 523 10.34 -13.38 -3.58
N GLN A 524 9.03 -13.38 -3.84
CA GLN A 524 8.00 -13.71 -2.81
C GLN A 524 8.16 -15.15 -2.29
N LYS A 525 8.45 -16.13 -3.15
CA LYS A 525 8.74 -17.51 -2.74
C LYS A 525 9.99 -17.63 -1.86
N GLN A 526 10.97 -16.76 -2.05
CA GLN A 526 12.16 -16.67 -1.19
C GLN A 526 11.88 -16.03 0.16
N GLY A 527 10.64 -15.55 0.38
CA GLY A 527 10.18 -14.98 1.65
C GLY A 527 10.32 -13.46 1.74
N HIS A 528 10.60 -12.79 0.62
CA HIS A 528 10.67 -11.34 0.54
C HIS A 528 9.28 -10.71 0.45
N THR A 529 9.16 -9.49 0.96
CA THR A 529 8.00 -8.62 0.76
C THR A 529 8.35 -7.63 -0.36
N VAL A 530 7.73 -7.83 -1.52
CA VAL A 530 8.12 -7.18 -2.77
C VAL A 530 7.23 -5.99 -3.08
N ALA A 531 7.84 -4.80 -3.21
CA ALA A 531 7.20 -3.67 -3.88
C ALA A 531 7.64 -3.63 -5.36
N MET A 532 6.72 -3.29 -6.26
CA MET A 532 7.00 -3.11 -7.68
C MET A 532 6.56 -1.73 -8.14
N THR A 533 7.47 -0.99 -8.81
CA THR A 533 7.11 0.27 -9.47
C THR A 533 7.08 0.08 -10.97
N GLY A 534 6.13 0.73 -11.64
CA GLY A 534 6.03 0.73 -13.09
C GLY A 534 5.08 1.80 -13.59
N ASP A 535 5.26 2.20 -14.85
CA ASP A 535 4.44 3.21 -15.52
C ASP A 535 3.81 2.67 -16.83
N GLY A 536 4.27 1.51 -17.30
CA GLY A 536 3.89 0.94 -18.58
C GLY A 536 2.78 -0.11 -18.51
N VAL A 537 2.17 -0.35 -19.65
CA VAL A 537 1.24 -1.46 -19.89
C VAL A 537 1.89 -2.82 -19.60
N ASN A 538 3.20 -2.93 -19.82
CA ASN A 538 3.98 -4.15 -19.61
C ASN A 538 4.16 -4.51 -18.12
N ASP A 539 3.91 -3.57 -17.21
CA ASP A 539 4.09 -3.75 -15.78
C ASP A 539 2.82 -4.17 -15.05
N VAL A 540 1.66 -4.05 -15.70
CA VAL A 540 0.33 -4.26 -15.11
C VAL A 540 0.22 -5.56 -14.32
N LEU A 541 0.69 -6.69 -14.90
CA LEU A 541 0.64 -7.99 -14.23
C LEU A 541 1.60 -8.08 -13.03
N ALA A 542 2.80 -7.52 -13.16
CA ALA A 542 3.78 -7.51 -12.10
C ALA A 542 3.34 -6.58 -10.94
N LEU A 543 2.75 -5.41 -11.26
CA LEU A 543 2.15 -4.50 -10.28
C LEU A 543 1.02 -5.14 -9.50
N LYS A 544 0.14 -5.90 -10.19
CA LYS A 544 -0.99 -6.61 -9.57
C LYS A 544 -0.54 -7.71 -8.61
N ASP A 545 0.50 -8.46 -8.99
CA ASP A 545 0.96 -9.63 -8.25
C ASP A 545 1.99 -9.30 -7.16
N ALA A 546 2.58 -8.10 -7.18
CA ALA A 546 3.44 -7.61 -6.12
C ALA A 546 2.67 -7.44 -4.80
N ASP A 547 3.36 -7.54 -3.65
CA ASP A 547 2.77 -7.26 -2.34
C ASP A 547 2.34 -5.79 -2.24
N CYS A 548 3.07 -4.89 -2.91
CA CYS A 548 2.69 -3.49 -3.10
C CYS A 548 3.06 -3.01 -4.50
N GLY A 549 2.07 -2.85 -5.39
CA GLY A 549 2.25 -2.21 -6.69
C GLY A 549 2.14 -0.69 -6.58
N ILE A 550 3.09 0.02 -7.19
CA ILE A 550 3.22 1.48 -7.17
C ILE A 550 3.24 1.98 -8.61
N ALA A 551 2.26 2.78 -9.01
CA ALA A 551 2.18 3.35 -10.35
C ALA A 551 2.52 4.85 -10.36
N MET A 552 3.04 5.30 -11.50
CA MET A 552 3.22 6.72 -11.81
C MET A 552 1.97 7.23 -12.54
N ALA A 553 1.41 8.37 -12.11
CA ALA A 553 0.20 8.90 -12.74
C ALA A 553 0.41 9.34 -14.20
N SER A 554 1.65 9.69 -14.59
CA SER A 554 2.02 9.99 -15.98
C SER A 554 2.10 8.76 -16.89
N GLY A 555 2.02 7.57 -16.32
CA GLY A 555 2.10 6.31 -17.05
C GLY A 555 0.74 5.85 -17.60
N ALA A 556 0.68 4.58 -18.01
CA ALA A 556 -0.53 3.95 -18.52
C ALA A 556 -1.62 3.90 -17.45
N GLN A 557 -2.85 4.23 -17.83
CA GLN A 557 -4.02 4.18 -16.93
C GLN A 557 -4.23 2.79 -16.33
N ALA A 558 -4.02 1.74 -17.13
CA ALA A 558 -4.11 0.36 -16.69
C ALA A 558 -3.16 0.05 -15.51
N ALA A 559 -1.95 0.61 -15.51
CA ALA A 559 -1.00 0.49 -14.41
C ALA A 559 -1.52 1.19 -13.15
N SER A 560 -2.03 2.43 -13.29
CA SER A 560 -2.60 3.20 -12.18
C SER A 560 -3.82 2.53 -11.55
N GLN A 561 -4.62 1.78 -12.30
CA GLN A 561 -5.83 1.14 -11.79
C GLN A 561 -5.57 -0.16 -11.01
N VAL A 562 -4.51 -0.90 -11.34
CA VAL A 562 -4.17 -2.15 -10.64
C VAL A 562 -3.24 -1.92 -9.45
N ALA A 563 -2.52 -0.81 -9.43
CA ALA A 563 -1.58 -0.49 -8.37
C ALA A 563 -2.31 -0.18 -7.07
N GLN A 564 -1.77 -0.59 -5.94
CA GLN A 564 -2.29 -0.24 -4.62
C GLN A 564 -1.96 1.20 -4.24
N LEU A 565 -0.96 1.78 -4.89
CA LEU A 565 -0.47 3.14 -4.63
C LEU A 565 -0.18 3.86 -5.94
N VAL A 566 -0.62 5.12 -6.08
CA VAL A 566 -0.38 5.95 -7.26
C VAL A 566 0.30 7.26 -6.85
N LEU A 567 1.45 7.56 -7.47
CA LEU A 567 2.16 8.81 -7.30
C LEU A 567 1.60 9.85 -8.28
N LEU A 568 0.73 10.76 -7.79
CA LEU A 568 -0.03 11.68 -8.64
C LEU A 568 0.85 12.67 -9.39
N ASP A 569 1.95 13.12 -8.80
CA ASP A 569 2.93 14.00 -9.44
C ASP A 569 4.02 13.21 -10.18
N SER A 570 3.90 11.87 -10.22
CA SER A 570 4.92 10.97 -10.79
C SER A 570 6.33 11.21 -10.21
N ASP A 571 6.39 11.70 -8.97
CA ASP A 571 7.65 11.95 -8.26
C ASP A 571 8.09 10.70 -7.48
N PHE A 572 9.11 10.02 -7.99
CA PHE A 572 9.74 8.88 -7.34
C PHE A 572 10.34 9.25 -5.97
N GLY A 573 10.76 10.50 -5.77
CA GLY A 573 11.27 11.03 -4.50
C GLY A 573 10.25 11.02 -3.35
N ALA A 574 8.96 10.81 -3.63
CA ALA A 574 7.94 10.66 -2.60
C ALA A 574 8.00 9.30 -1.86
N LEU A 575 8.61 8.26 -2.45
CA LEU A 575 8.63 6.90 -1.88
C LEU A 575 9.29 6.77 -0.50
N PRO A 576 10.43 7.43 -0.18
CA PRO A 576 10.97 7.45 1.17
C PRO A 576 9.95 7.87 2.23
N HIS A 577 9.14 8.87 1.91
CA HIS A 577 8.10 9.38 2.81
C HIS A 577 6.93 8.39 2.97
N VAL A 578 6.61 7.67 1.89
CA VAL A 578 5.56 6.64 1.91
C VAL A 578 5.95 5.48 2.83
N VAL A 579 7.19 4.97 2.69
CA VAL A 579 7.72 3.91 3.55
C VAL A 579 7.84 4.38 5.01
N ALA A 580 8.33 5.60 5.23
CA ALA A 580 8.44 6.19 6.56
C ALA A 580 7.05 6.30 7.25
N GLU A 581 6.01 6.71 6.51
CA GLU A 581 4.64 6.78 7.03
C GLU A 581 4.08 5.39 7.34
N GLY A 582 4.31 4.39 6.48
CA GLY A 582 3.95 3.00 6.75
C GLY A 582 4.56 2.49 8.06
N ARG A 583 5.86 2.69 8.24
CA ARG A 583 6.59 2.30 9.47
C ARG A 583 6.05 3.02 10.70
N ARG A 584 5.80 4.33 10.60
CA ARG A 584 5.20 5.12 11.68
C ARG A 584 3.86 4.52 12.13
N VAL A 585 2.99 4.21 11.19
CA VAL A 585 1.67 3.65 11.49
C VAL A 585 1.80 2.30 12.20
N ILE A 586 2.58 1.37 11.65
CA ILE A 586 2.74 0.03 12.23
C ILE A 586 3.39 0.07 13.60
N ASN A 587 4.51 0.80 13.77
CA ASN A 587 5.21 0.91 15.05
C ASN A 587 4.30 1.50 16.14
N ASN A 588 3.55 2.55 15.80
CA ASN A 588 2.65 3.20 16.77
C ASN A 588 1.47 2.29 17.13
N ILE A 589 0.93 1.54 16.16
CA ILE A 589 -0.11 0.55 16.45
C ILE A 589 0.45 -0.57 17.33
N GLN A 590 1.67 -1.07 17.09
CA GLN A 590 2.30 -2.09 17.94
C GLN A 590 2.49 -1.60 19.38
N ARG A 591 3.02 -0.38 19.56
CA ARG A 591 3.20 0.25 20.88
C ARG A 591 1.86 0.38 21.62
N SER A 592 0.85 0.92 20.96
CA SER A 592 -0.48 1.08 21.54
C SER A 592 -1.15 -0.25 21.85
N ALA A 593 -1.06 -1.22 20.94
CA ALA A 593 -1.61 -2.55 21.13
C ALA A 593 -1.00 -3.26 22.34
N SER A 594 0.30 -3.08 22.60
CA SER A 594 0.95 -3.65 23.77
C SER A 594 0.35 -3.14 25.09
N LEU A 595 0.04 -1.85 25.18
CA LEU A 595 -0.62 -1.27 26.37
C LEU A 595 -2.02 -1.87 26.60
N PHE A 596 -2.82 -2.03 25.55
CA PHE A 596 -4.13 -2.67 25.65
C PHE A 596 -4.03 -4.13 26.11
N LEU A 597 -3.06 -4.89 25.57
CA LEU A 597 -2.91 -6.29 25.90
C LEU A 597 -2.44 -6.53 27.35
N VAL A 598 -1.70 -5.61 27.98
CA VAL A 598 -1.34 -5.74 29.41
C VAL A 598 -2.59 -5.96 30.25
N LYS A 599 -3.62 -5.10 30.08
CA LYS A 599 -4.89 -5.22 30.80
C LYS A 599 -5.58 -6.55 30.52
N ASN A 600 -5.64 -6.93 29.28
CA ASN A 600 -6.35 -8.14 28.88
C ASN A 600 -5.68 -9.40 29.45
N ILE A 601 -4.34 -9.44 29.45
CA ILE A 601 -3.57 -10.57 29.99
C ILE A 601 -3.83 -10.75 31.48
N PHE A 602 -3.66 -9.67 32.29
CA PHE A 602 -3.89 -9.81 33.72
C PHE A 602 -5.35 -10.13 34.06
N SER A 603 -6.33 -9.55 33.34
CA SER A 603 -7.74 -9.82 33.56
C SER A 603 -8.13 -11.26 33.23
N VAL A 604 -7.59 -11.82 32.14
CA VAL A 604 -7.78 -13.25 31.81
C VAL A 604 -7.19 -14.14 32.90
N LEU A 605 -5.95 -13.88 33.31
CA LEU A 605 -5.27 -14.69 34.34
C LEU A 605 -6.01 -14.63 35.67
N LEU A 606 -6.41 -13.43 36.14
CA LEU A 606 -7.20 -13.26 37.36
C LEU A 606 -8.57 -13.95 37.26
N SER A 607 -9.25 -13.86 36.13
CA SER A 607 -10.53 -14.53 35.90
C SER A 607 -10.40 -16.05 35.99
N VAL A 608 -9.36 -16.62 35.37
CA VAL A 608 -9.08 -18.05 35.43
C VAL A 608 -8.77 -18.49 36.86
N VAL A 609 -7.95 -17.74 37.58
CA VAL A 609 -7.62 -18.04 38.99
C VAL A 609 -8.86 -17.90 39.86
N SER A 610 -9.69 -16.86 39.66
CA SER A 610 -10.95 -16.71 40.36
C SER A 610 -11.95 -17.86 40.06
N LEU A 611 -11.85 -18.55 38.93
CA LEU A 611 -12.64 -19.74 38.61
C LEU A 611 -12.12 -21.00 39.31
N VAL A 612 -10.80 -21.12 39.52
CA VAL A 612 -10.19 -22.30 40.12
C VAL A 612 -10.20 -22.20 41.65
N LEU A 613 -9.78 -21.07 42.19
CA LEU A 613 -9.66 -20.85 43.65
C LEU A 613 -10.92 -20.13 44.19
N PRO A 614 -11.25 -20.25 45.48
CA PRO A 614 -12.41 -19.60 46.12
C PRO A 614 -12.11 -18.10 46.32
N LEU A 615 -11.77 -17.39 45.25
CA LEU A 615 -11.42 -15.97 45.29
C LEU A 615 -12.41 -15.17 44.43
N THR A 616 -12.77 -13.98 44.92
CA THR A 616 -13.57 -13.01 44.15
C THR A 616 -12.67 -12.20 43.26
N TYR A 617 -13.20 -11.75 42.11
CA TYR A 617 -12.47 -10.80 41.24
C TYR A 617 -12.32 -9.46 41.94
N PRO A 618 -11.09 -8.88 42.05
CA PRO A 618 -10.79 -7.80 42.98
C PRO A 618 -11.17 -6.39 42.53
N PHE A 619 -11.68 -6.21 41.31
CA PHE A 619 -11.96 -4.89 40.75
C PHE A 619 -13.44 -4.65 40.52
N LEU A 620 -13.81 -3.37 40.57
CA LEU A 620 -15.07 -2.83 40.09
C LEU A 620 -14.92 -2.23 38.68
N PRO A 621 -15.97 -2.18 37.85
CA PRO A 621 -15.91 -1.65 36.49
C PRO A 621 -15.35 -0.24 36.40
N LEU A 622 -15.71 0.64 37.36
CA LEU A 622 -15.26 2.03 37.39
C LEU A 622 -13.75 2.16 37.69
N GLN A 623 -13.20 1.28 38.54
CA GLN A 623 -11.75 1.19 38.80
C GLN A 623 -10.96 0.84 37.53
N LEU A 624 -11.42 -0.16 36.77
CA LEU A 624 -10.82 -0.51 35.50
C LEU A 624 -10.94 0.59 34.46
N SER A 625 -12.00 1.40 34.51
CA SER A 625 -12.15 2.56 33.65
C SER A 625 -11.10 3.63 33.92
N LEU A 626 -10.82 3.93 35.20
CA LEU A 626 -9.72 4.85 35.59
C LEU A 626 -8.37 4.31 35.13
N LEU A 627 -8.07 3.04 35.40
CA LEU A 627 -6.83 2.39 34.96
C LEU A 627 -6.68 2.45 33.44
N SER A 628 -7.74 2.12 32.69
CA SER A 628 -7.74 2.19 31.23
C SER A 628 -7.51 3.62 30.71
N ALA A 629 -8.11 4.63 31.33
CA ALA A 629 -7.92 6.01 30.93
C ALA A 629 -6.50 6.52 31.19
N ALA A 630 -5.95 6.25 32.38
CA ALA A 630 -4.65 6.78 32.80
C ALA A 630 -3.44 6.03 32.20
N THR A 631 -3.54 4.71 31.98
CA THR A 631 -2.37 3.90 31.58
C THR A 631 -2.45 3.33 30.16
N ILE A 632 -3.61 3.37 29.49
CA ILE A 632 -3.82 2.71 28.20
C ILE A 632 -4.39 3.66 27.14
N GLY A 633 -5.65 4.09 27.30
CA GLY A 633 -6.38 4.79 26.22
C GLY A 633 -5.78 6.15 25.87
N THR A 634 -5.65 7.03 26.87
CA THR A 634 -5.09 8.36 26.66
C THR A 634 -3.63 8.31 26.17
N PRO A 635 -2.70 7.58 26.82
CA PRO A 635 -1.33 7.51 26.32
C PRO A 635 -1.23 6.84 24.96
N ALA A 636 -2.00 5.78 24.68
CA ALA A 636 -2.01 5.13 23.37
C ALA A 636 -2.43 6.06 22.23
N PHE A 637 -3.42 6.93 22.48
CA PHE A 637 -3.86 7.93 21.52
C PHE A 637 -2.73 8.92 21.16
N PHE A 638 -2.04 9.46 22.15
CA PHE A 638 -0.94 10.40 21.90
C PHE A 638 0.27 9.73 21.26
N LEU A 639 0.64 8.54 21.69
CA LEU A 639 1.73 7.74 21.09
C LEU A 639 1.44 7.36 19.63
N ALA A 640 0.17 7.17 19.26
CA ALA A 640 -0.22 6.88 17.88
C ALA A 640 0.04 8.05 16.90
N LEU A 641 0.18 9.28 17.39
CA LEU A 641 0.44 10.47 16.59
C LEU A 641 1.93 10.78 16.39
N GLU A 642 2.83 10.11 17.12
CA GLU A 642 4.26 10.36 17.08
C GLU A 642 4.94 9.94 15.76
N PRO A 643 6.02 10.63 15.37
CA PRO A 643 6.90 10.14 14.31
C PRO A 643 7.76 8.97 14.85
N ASN A 644 7.57 7.79 14.29
CA ASN A 644 8.40 6.60 14.55
C ASN A 644 8.68 5.89 13.23
N HIS A 645 9.91 5.99 12.74
CA HIS A 645 10.32 5.49 11.43
C HIS A 645 11.26 4.28 11.52
N GLU A 646 11.37 3.66 12.70
CA GLU A 646 12.17 2.45 12.90
C GLU A 646 11.71 1.32 11.99
N GLN A 647 12.65 0.49 11.57
CA GLN A 647 12.36 -0.65 10.72
C GLN A 647 11.47 -1.68 11.43
N VAL A 648 10.41 -2.12 10.77
CA VAL A 648 9.46 -3.09 11.32
C VAL A 648 9.99 -4.51 11.10
N HIS A 649 10.32 -5.21 12.18
CA HIS A 649 10.80 -6.58 12.13
C HIS A 649 9.80 -7.57 12.75
N GLY A 650 9.76 -8.79 12.22
CA GLY A 650 8.99 -9.89 12.79
C GLY A 650 7.47 -9.76 12.62
N ARG A 651 6.73 -10.67 13.25
CA ARG A 651 5.27 -10.73 13.18
C ARG A 651 4.61 -9.78 14.17
N PHE A 652 3.58 -9.06 13.75
CA PHE A 652 2.85 -8.08 14.56
C PHE A 652 2.44 -8.62 15.93
N ILE A 653 1.70 -9.74 15.98
CA ILE A 653 1.17 -10.29 17.24
C ILE A 653 2.26 -10.78 18.18
N SER A 654 3.37 -11.33 17.65
CA SER A 654 4.51 -11.76 18.44
C SER A 654 5.18 -10.59 19.14
N ASN A 655 5.39 -9.49 18.43
CA ASN A 655 5.99 -8.27 18.96
C ASN A 655 5.11 -7.65 20.05
N VAL A 656 3.80 -7.56 19.80
CA VAL A 656 2.83 -7.00 20.75
C VAL A 656 2.74 -7.85 22.01
N LEU A 657 2.63 -9.18 21.89
CA LEU A 657 2.62 -10.10 23.05
C LEU A 657 3.93 -10.03 23.84
N ARG A 658 5.08 -10.03 23.14
CA ARG A 658 6.39 -9.91 23.80
C ARG A 658 6.50 -8.65 24.65
N ALA A 659 5.94 -7.54 24.17
CA ALA A 659 5.95 -6.27 24.90
C ALA A 659 4.94 -6.23 26.05
N ALA A 660 3.77 -6.88 25.91
CA ALA A 660 2.68 -6.84 26.88
C ALA A 660 2.80 -7.87 28.02
N LEU A 661 3.35 -9.06 27.74
CA LEU A 661 3.45 -10.15 28.72
C LEU A 661 4.11 -9.75 30.04
N PRO A 662 5.25 -9.03 30.06
CA PRO A 662 5.90 -8.65 31.31
C PRO A 662 4.98 -7.83 32.23
N GLY A 663 4.30 -6.80 31.67
CA GLY A 663 3.36 -5.99 32.44
C GLY A 663 2.17 -6.78 32.96
N GLY A 664 1.50 -7.54 32.05
CA GLY A 664 0.30 -8.31 32.40
C GLY A 664 0.54 -9.40 33.42
N ILE A 665 1.69 -10.10 33.35
CA ILE A 665 2.08 -11.11 34.33
C ILE A 665 2.44 -10.45 35.67
N THR A 666 3.12 -9.31 35.65
CA THR A 666 3.46 -8.57 36.87
C THR A 666 2.20 -8.09 37.60
N ASP A 667 1.24 -7.48 36.89
CA ASP A 667 -0.05 -7.09 37.46
C ASP A 667 -0.77 -8.27 38.09
N PHE A 668 -0.83 -9.39 37.36
CA PHE A 668 -1.44 -10.62 37.87
C PHE A 668 -0.78 -11.10 39.15
N LEU A 669 0.56 -11.21 39.18
CA LEU A 669 1.29 -11.72 40.35
C LEU A 669 1.11 -10.83 41.58
N LEU A 670 1.20 -9.50 41.41
CA LEU A 670 1.07 -8.57 42.52
C LEU A 670 -0.35 -8.50 43.08
N VAL A 671 -1.37 -8.54 42.21
CA VAL A 671 -2.78 -8.59 42.63
C VAL A 671 -3.09 -9.94 43.31
N PHE A 672 -2.55 -11.05 42.79
CA PHE A 672 -2.69 -12.35 43.45
C PHE A 672 -1.99 -12.37 44.82
N LEU A 673 -0.81 -11.78 44.97
CA LEU A 673 -0.15 -11.58 46.27
C LEU A 673 -0.97 -10.68 47.19
N ALA A 674 -1.57 -9.60 46.67
CA ALA A 674 -2.48 -8.76 47.44
C ALA A 674 -3.64 -9.53 48.04
N GLN A 675 -4.27 -10.43 47.22
CA GLN A 675 -5.33 -11.35 47.72
C GLN A 675 -4.82 -12.27 48.82
N GLY A 676 -3.61 -12.86 48.66
CA GLY A 676 -2.98 -13.69 49.69
C GLY A 676 -2.69 -12.95 50.98
N PHE A 677 -2.18 -11.71 50.92
CA PHE A 677 -1.94 -10.89 52.10
C PHE A 677 -3.27 -10.49 52.80
N CYS A 678 -4.28 -10.08 52.01
CA CYS A 678 -5.59 -9.74 52.58
C CYS A 678 -6.21 -10.95 53.32
N PHE A 679 -6.08 -12.16 52.73
CA PHE A 679 -6.52 -13.38 53.37
C PHE A 679 -5.70 -13.74 54.63
N ALA A 680 -4.36 -13.64 54.56
CA ALA A 680 -3.48 -13.98 55.68
C ALA A 680 -3.60 -13.00 56.90
N PHE A 681 -3.91 -11.75 56.68
CA PHE A 681 -4.05 -10.70 57.72
C PHE A 681 -5.50 -10.34 58.04
N ASP A 682 -6.48 -11.13 57.54
CA ASP A 682 -7.92 -10.92 57.74
C ASP A 682 -8.38 -9.48 57.39
N LEU A 683 -7.84 -8.94 56.30
CA LEU A 683 -8.17 -7.57 55.85
C LEU A 683 -9.48 -7.57 55.05
N SER A 684 -10.21 -6.47 55.14
CA SER A 684 -11.49 -6.34 54.42
C SER A 684 -11.35 -6.42 52.91
N SER A 685 -12.40 -6.91 52.23
CA SER A 685 -12.48 -6.94 50.78
C SER A 685 -12.31 -5.56 50.10
N ASP A 686 -12.70 -4.48 50.79
CA ASP A 686 -12.59 -3.11 50.30
C ASP A 686 -11.12 -2.63 50.25
N TYR A 687 -10.28 -3.14 51.16
CA TYR A 687 -8.83 -2.91 51.14
C TYR A 687 -8.19 -3.57 49.91
N LEU A 688 -8.63 -4.77 49.55
CA LEU A 688 -8.14 -5.48 48.38
C LEU A 688 -8.38 -4.67 47.09
N GLY A 689 -9.59 -4.12 46.88
CA GLY A 689 -9.92 -3.24 45.76
C GLY A 689 -9.02 -2.00 45.70
N THR A 690 -8.78 -1.35 46.83
CA THR A 690 -7.91 -0.18 46.92
C THR A 690 -6.45 -0.51 46.62
N ILE A 691 -5.89 -1.53 47.26
CA ILE A 691 -4.50 -1.97 47.09
C ILE A 691 -4.26 -2.39 45.63
N SER A 692 -5.15 -3.22 45.08
CA SER A 692 -5.05 -3.72 43.71
C SER A 692 -5.09 -2.59 42.69
N THR A 693 -5.99 -1.61 42.86
CA THR A 693 -6.09 -0.47 41.94
C THR A 693 -4.82 0.37 41.93
N ILE A 694 -4.23 0.69 43.11
CA ILE A 694 -3.00 1.47 43.18
C ILE A 694 -1.81 0.71 42.64
N VAL A 695 -1.70 -0.58 42.93
CA VAL A 695 -0.62 -1.44 42.41
C VAL A 695 -0.65 -1.53 40.89
N VAL A 696 -1.81 -1.83 40.31
CA VAL A 696 -1.95 -1.93 38.84
C VAL A 696 -1.74 -0.56 38.14
N LEU A 697 -2.19 0.54 38.78
CA LEU A 697 -1.89 1.88 38.29
C LEU A 697 -0.38 2.13 38.22
N THR A 698 0.34 1.75 39.28
CA THR A 698 1.80 1.93 39.36
C THR A 698 2.52 1.10 38.31
N VAL A 699 2.18 -0.20 38.20
CA VAL A 699 2.77 -1.07 37.17
C VAL A 699 2.43 -0.59 35.76
N GLY A 700 1.19 -0.14 35.53
CA GLY A 700 0.78 0.43 34.24
C GLY A 700 1.60 1.68 33.87
N LEU A 701 1.91 2.56 34.82
CA LEU A 701 2.80 3.72 34.61
C LEU A 701 4.26 3.28 34.39
N MET A 702 4.73 2.20 35.03
CA MET A 702 6.06 1.62 34.75
C MET A 702 6.14 1.01 33.34
N VAL A 703 5.09 0.34 32.88
CA VAL A 703 5.00 -0.18 31.51
C VAL A 703 4.99 1.00 30.52
N LEU A 704 4.18 2.03 30.78
CA LEU A 704 4.16 3.25 29.97
C LEU A 704 5.54 3.91 29.90
N TRP A 705 6.27 3.96 31.05
CA TRP A 705 7.67 4.39 31.07
C TRP A 705 8.54 3.58 30.10
N GLY A 706 8.41 2.27 30.10
CA GLY A 706 9.13 1.38 29.18
C GLY A 706 8.82 1.67 27.71
N VAL A 707 7.54 1.90 27.40
CA VAL A 707 7.05 2.18 26.03
C VAL A 707 7.48 3.58 25.53
N CYS A 708 7.65 4.55 26.44
CA CYS A 708 8.12 5.91 26.12
C CYS A 708 9.64 6.02 25.90
N ARG A 709 10.42 4.96 26.10
CA ARG A 709 11.87 5.01 25.85
C ARG A 709 12.21 4.96 24.35
N PRO A 710 13.21 5.79 23.89
CA PRO A 710 13.96 6.83 24.60
C PRO A 710 13.08 8.07 24.91
N PHE A 711 13.25 8.64 26.10
CA PHE A 711 12.46 9.80 26.52
C PHE A 711 12.86 11.06 25.75
N ASN A 712 11.83 11.77 25.26
CA ASN A 712 11.90 13.14 24.80
C ASN A 712 11.12 14.06 25.75
N THR A 713 11.14 15.38 25.56
CA THR A 713 10.41 16.34 26.39
C THR A 713 8.91 16.05 26.44
N TRP A 714 8.34 15.63 25.30
CA TRP A 714 6.93 15.28 25.20
C TRP A 714 6.59 14.02 26.03
N HIS A 715 7.45 13.00 26.03
CA HIS A 715 7.24 11.78 26.83
C HIS A 715 7.24 12.05 28.33
N TRP A 716 8.08 12.98 28.81
CA TRP A 716 8.07 13.42 30.19
C TRP A 716 6.73 14.06 30.56
N VAL A 717 6.23 14.96 29.70
CA VAL A 717 4.93 15.63 29.91
C VAL A 717 3.80 14.60 29.89
N LEU A 718 3.77 13.70 28.90
CA LEU A 718 2.76 12.66 28.78
C LEU A 718 2.76 11.75 30.01
N TRP A 719 3.91 11.20 30.39
CA TRP A 719 4.01 10.30 31.54
C TRP A 719 3.62 11.01 32.85
N GLY A 720 4.10 12.22 33.07
CA GLY A 720 3.74 13.03 34.25
C GLY A 720 2.25 13.35 34.31
N ALA A 721 1.64 13.74 33.19
CA ALA A 721 0.21 13.98 33.09
C ALA A 721 -0.61 12.71 33.43
N MET A 722 -0.19 11.54 32.90
CA MET A 722 -0.86 10.28 33.20
C MET A 722 -0.75 9.89 34.68
N ALA A 723 0.41 10.12 35.31
CA ALA A 723 0.59 9.89 36.73
C ALA A 723 -0.35 10.79 37.56
N VAL A 724 -0.44 12.09 37.22
CA VAL A 724 -1.36 13.03 37.88
C VAL A 724 -2.83 12.64 37.69
N ILE A 725 -3.23 12.26 36.46
CA ILE A 725 -4.61 11.81 36.17
C ILE A 725 -4.91 10.52 36.93
N GLY A 726 -3.98 9.56 36.94
CA GLY A 726 -4.17 8.28 37.61
C GLY A 726 -4.30 8.42 39.14
N TYR A 727 -3.28 8.96 39.79
CA TYR A 727 -3.28 9.11 41.27
C TYR A 727 -4.24 10.20 41.74
N GLY A 728 -4.30 11.36 41.05
CA GLY A 728 -5.24 12.41 41.33
C GLY A 728 -6.69 11.95 41.13
N GLY A 729 -6.96 11.20 40.07
CA GLY A 729 -8.28 10.58 39.83
C GLY A 729 -8.64 9.56 40.93
N ALA A 730 -7.70 8.71 41.33
CA ALA A 730 -7.91 7.75 42.41
C ALA A 730 -8.23 8.47 43.76
N LEU A 731 -7.57 9.58 44.03
CA LEU A 731 -7.79 10.36 45.25
C LEU A 731 -9.12 11.13 45.18
N LEU A 732 -9.37 11.86 44.09
CA LEU A 732 -10.55 12.75 43.99
C LEU A 732 -11.85 11.95 43.81
N LEU A 733 -11.81 10.85 43.12
CA LEU A 733 -12.97 9.98 42.82
C LEU A 733 -13.05 8.80 43.81
N ALA A 734 -12.22 8.72 44.82
CA ALA A 734 -12.14 7.60 45.77
C ALA A 734 -13.52 7.10 46.26
N PRO A 735 -14.48 7.95 46.70
CA PRO A 735 -15.78 7.47 47.15
C PRO A 735 -16.59 6.79 46.02
N TRP A 736 -16.47 7.26 44.78
CA TRP A 736 -17.21 6.72 43.63
C TRP A 736 -16.56 5.45 43.11
N LEU A 737 -15.23 5.36 43.27
CA LEU A 737 -14.43 4.18 42.88
C LEU A 737 -14.52 3.06 43.91
N GLY A 738 -15.17 3.29 45.07
CA GLY A 738 -15.17 2.34 46.20
C GLY A 738 -13.80 2.17 46.84
N LEU A 739 -12.92 3.18 46.74
CA LEU A 739 -11.61 3.16 47.37
C LEU A 739 -11.75 3.65 48.82
N VAL A 740 -11.19 2.90 49.74
CA VAL A 740 -11.26 3.19 51.18
C VAL A 740 -9.89 3.60 51.72
N LYS A 741 -9.90 4.35 52.83
CA LYS A 741 -8.66 4.66 53.55
C LYS A 741 -8.12 3.39 54.19
N LEU A 742 -6.86 3.10 53.93
CA LEU A 742 -6.15 1.96 54.50
C LEU A 742 -5.72 2.28 55.94
N ASP A 743 -5.83 1.27 56.80
CA ASP A 743 -5.20 1.29 58.12
C ASP A 743 -3.68 1.03 58.02
N LEU A 744 -3.02 0.89 59.18
CA LEU A 744 -1.57 0.61 59.19
C LEU A 744 -1.25 -0.72 58.47
N GLY A 745 -2.06 -1.74 58.68
CA GLY A 745 -1.86 -3.06 58.07
C GLY A 745 -2.00 -3.02 56.54
N GLY A 746 -3.10 -2.44 56.05
CA GLY A 746 -3.33 -2.29 54.62
C GLY A 746 -2.27 -1.40 53.95
N THR A 747 -1.82 -0.34 54.65
CA THR A 747 -0.76 0.56 54.15
C THR A 747 0.59 -0.17 54.05
N LEU A 748 0.96 -0.98 55.04
CA LEU A 748 2.18 -1.78 54.98
C LEU A 748 2.17 -2.79 53.83
N VAL A 749 1.04 -3.46 53.61
CA VAL A 749 0.86 -4.37 52.47
C VAL A 749 1.02 -3.61 51.14
N LEU A 750 0.38 -2.46 51.00
CA LEU A 750 0.51 -1.62 49.80
C LEU A 750 1.96 -1.21 49.55
N VAL A 751 2.67 -0.70 50.57
CA VAL A 751 4.10 -0.30 50.44
C VAL A 751 4.98 -1.50 50.05
N ALA A 752 4.77 -2.65 50.64
CA ALA A 752 5.51 -3.86 50.28
C ALA A 752 5.29 -4.27 48.84
N LEU A 753 4.04 -4.26 48.33
CA LEU A 753 3.72 -4.61 46.93
C LEU A 753 4.26 -3.56 45.94
N LEU A 754 4.21 -2.27 46.31
CA LEU A 754 4.82 -1.22 45.48
C LEU A 754 6.35 -1.38 45.40
N GLY A 755 7.00 -1.77 46.49
CA GLY A 755 8.43 -2.09 46.53
C GLY A 755 8.80 -3.31 45.65
N LEU A 756 7.88 -4.28 45.55
CA LEU A 756 8.05 -5.47 44.70
C LEU A 756 7.75 -5.21 43.22
N ALA A 757 7.01 -4.15 42.86
CA ALA A 757 6.56 -3.92 41.50
C ALA A 757 7.73 -3.82 40.49
N GLY A 758 8.77 -3.03 40.79
CA GLY A 758 9.93 -2.87 39.94
C GLY A 758 10.73 -4.19 39.76
N PRO A 759 11.18 -4.82 40.83
CA PRO A 759 11.90 -6.11 40.74
C PRO A 759 11.11 -7.20 40.01
N THR A 760 9.81 -7.30 40.25
CA THR A 760 8.95 -8.30 39.58
C THR A 760 8.87 -8.01 38.07
N LEU A 761 8.59 -6.78 37.69
CA LEU A 761 8.53 -6.37 36.28
C LEU A 761 9.87 -6.65 35.58
N PHE A 762 10.99 -6.31 36.21
CA PHE A 762 12.31 -6.57 35.67
C PHE A 762 12.60 -8.07 35.53
N GLY A 763 12.30 -8.87 36.55
CA GLY A 763 12.49 -10.33 36.56
C GLY A 763 11.67 -11.02 35.48
N VAL A 764 10.38 -10.69 35.35
CA VAL A 764 9.48 -11.23 34.29
C VAL A 764 9.95 -10.79 32.91
N SER A 765 10.39 -9.55 32.74
CA SER A 765 10.94 -9.06 31.47
C SER A 765 12.21 -9.80 31.05
N MET A 766 13.13 -10.06 32.01
CA MET A 766 14.35 -10.85 31.76
C MET A 766 14.02 -12.29 31.37
N LEU A 767 13.09 -12.93 32.06
CA LEU A 767 12.64 -14.28 31.73
C LEU A 767 12.00 -14.34 30.33
N ASN A 768 11.13 -13.40 30.02
CA ASN A 768 10.49 -13.27 28.71
C ASN A 768 11.51 -13.14 27.59
N THR A 769 12.56 -12.33 27.78
CA THR A 769 13.63 -12.15 26.79
C THR A 769 14.44 -13.45 26.58
N ARG A 770 14.76 -14.18 27.64
CA ARG A 770 15.46 -15.46 27.56
C ARG A 770 14.64 -16.54 26.85
N LEU A 771 13.36 -16.65 27.15
CA LEU A 771 12.44 -17.61 26.51
C LEU A 771 12.33 -17.37 25.00
N HIS A 772 12.20 -16.10 24.60
CA HIS A 772 12.13 -15.76 23.18
C HIS A 772 13.46 -15.98 22.44
N GLY A 773 14.61 -15.74 23.08
CA GLY A 773 15.92 -16.09 22.54
C GLY A 773 16.06 -17.59 22.27
N ALA A 774 15.67 -18.41 23.24
CA ALA A 774 15.71 -19.86 23.09
C ALA A 774 14.75 -20.39 21.99
N VAL A 775 13.56 -19.81 21.86
CA VAL A 775 12.61 -20.16 20.78
C VAL A 775 13.17 -19.75 19.42
N GLY A 776 13.82 -18.57 19.31
CA GLY A 776 14.48 -18.13 18.08
C GLY A 776 15.57 -19.08 17.63
N GLU A 777 16.45 -19.51 18.53
CA GLU A 777 17.50 -20.49 18.23
C GLU A 777 16.96 -21.84 17.74
N VAL A 778 15.84 -22.29 18.33
CA VAL A 778 15.18 -23.54 17.91
C VAL A 778 14.58 -23.40 16.52
N GLN A 779 13.94 -22.27 16.22
CA GLN A 779 13.38 -21.99 14.89
C GLN A 779 14.47 -21.92 13.82
N ASP A 780 15.59 -21.27 14.10
CA ASP A 780 16.75 -21.21 13.21
C ASP A 780 17.39 -22.59 12.97
N LYS A 781 17.47 -23.43 14.00
CA LYS A 781 17.94 -24.82 13.84
C LYS A 781 16.98 -25.64 12.99
N VAL A 782 15.69 -25.49 13.15
CA VAL A 782 14.68 -26.19 12.35
C VAL A 782 14.71 -25.69 10.89
N ARG A 783 14.90 -24.38 10.67
CA ARG A 783 15.01 -23.81 9.33
C ARG A 783 16.25 -24.33 8.61
N ARG A 784 17.42 -24.30 9.24
CA ARG A 784 18.69 -24.85 8.68
C ARG A 784 18.58 -26.36 8.38
N ARG A 785 17.81 -27.12 9.16
CA ARG A 785 17.55 -28.55 8.86
C ARG A 785 16.58 -28.80 7.70
N ARG A 786 15.77 -27.81 7.33
CA ARG A 786 14.89 -27.89 6.15
C ARG A 786 15.56 -27.38 4.88
N GLU A 787 16.58 -26.57 5.02
CA GLU A 787 17.38 -26.01 3.94
C GLU A 787 18.59 -26.90 3.58
N ALA A 788 19.01 -27.80 4.48
CA ALA A 788 19.98 -28.88 4.24
C ALA A 788 19.25 -30.18 3.80
#